data_a68542b973eef091946654aa4f7ab575
#
_entry.id   a68542b973eef091946654aa4f7ab575
#
_cell.length_a   1.000
_cell.length_b   1.000
_cell.length_c   1.000
_cell.angle_alpha   90.00
_cell.angle_beta   90.00
_cell.angle_gamma   90.00
#
_symmetry.space_group_name_H-M   'P 1'
#
loop_
_entity.id
_entity.type
_entity.pdbx_description
1 polymer ?
#
loop_
_entity_poly.entity_id
_entity_poly.type
_entity_poly.pdbx_seq_one_letter_code
_entity_poly.pdbx_strand_id
1 'polypeptide(L)'
;MSCSSSPLIAILFLTSISFALAQDYDDDSSSTPAMAPEEENCNGAFLTYTFISRTKEFPHLKNASAQAYAFKAMATVTNTMDHDLKQWKLFVGFQNNEILVSTDGAVVADGTDFPVNVENGTNFVGFPQSDLQNSIDTAGDLTKIKVEINMVGTQFGVKPPSVPMPKTIKLVNDGINCPTPKHKGNLMYVCCIQDPKWKINRSHIKFLPRQHGDLTISYDILQAYPTNYLAQVTMENHHPLSRLDNWNLTWEWMRGEFIYSTRGAYTLIKDSTDCIYGQASNYHQNIDFSKVLSCQKRPILIDLPPEREKDNELGNIPYCCKNGALLPPTMDPSLSKAVFQLQVYKMPPDMNRTALYPPHKWEISGVLNPHYICGAPVRVSPAEFPDPSGLTSESIALASWQVVCNMTRPKARAAKCCVSYSAYYNDSVIPCSTCACGCPEDATCDTNAVAMLLPPEALLVPFENRTIKARAWAHIKHWPLPRRVSCGDNCGVSINWHLFSDYKNGWTARITIFNWEDYTFRNWFLAIQMKKNIVTGYENVYSFNGTKLNNTVWPDLGDTIFMQGLPGLNYLMPEVDGKTLSDPRVPGKQQSVISFKKKLTPGINIRAGDGFPAIVIFNGEECALPETLPTASGYRASSPVIVLNLVLSVAVVILLINVLMI
;
A
#
# COMPACT_ATOMS: atom_id res chain seq x y z
N MET A 1 -18.30 -24.56 -61.18
CA MET A 1 -19.64 -24.17 -61.66
C MET A 1 -19.89 -22.82 -61.04
N SER A 2 -19.56 -21.85 -61.74
CA SER A 2 -20.27 -20.89 -62.60
C SER A 2 -21.16 -19.95 -61.81
N CYS A 3 -20.65 -18.69 -61.68
CA CYS A 3 -21.20 -17.51 -62.42
C CYS A 3 -22.54 -17.06 -61.87
N SER A 4 -22.77 -15.79 -61.54
CA SER A 4 -22.55 -14.54 -62.29
C SER A 4 -22.90 -13.37 -61.41
N SER A 5 -22.14 -12.36 -61.30
CA SER A 5 -22.13 -11.01 -61.92
C SER A 5 -23.43 -10.21 -61.93
N SER A 6 -23.38 -9.07 -61.23
CA SER A 6 -23.66 -7.70 -61.72
C SER A 6 -25.09 -7.15 -61.68
N PRO A 7 -25.27 -5.84 -61.91
CA PRO A 7 -25.00 -4.69 -61.04
C PRO A 7 -26.21 -3.71 -60.99
N LEU A 8 -25.98 -2.47 -60.45
CA LEU A 8 -26.77 -1.24 -60.73
C LEU A 8 -27.90 -0.95 -59.74
N ILE A 9 -28.13 0.23 -59.25
CA ILE A 9 -28.07 1.60 -59.83
C ILE A 9 -28.05 2.59 -58.69
N ALA A 10 -27.21 3.59 -58.76
CA ALA A 10 -27.24 4.80 -57.95
C ALA A 10 -28.48 5.63 -58.31
N ILE A 11 -29.23 6.09 -57.32
CA ILE A 11 -30.13 7.24 -57.46
C ILE A 11 -29.80 8.24 -56.36
N LEU A 12 -29.18 9.32 -56.81
CA LEU A 12 -29.06 10.56 -56.07
C LEU A 12 -30.46 11.19 -55.90
N PHE A 13 -30.88 11.40 -54.64
CA PHE A 13 -31.89 12.40 -54.33
C PHE A 13 -31.24 13.52 -53.56
N LEU A 14 -30.94 14.60 -54.25
CA LEU A 14 -30.70 15.92 -53.72
C LEU A 14 -32.05 16.49 -53.22
N THR A 15 -32.23 16.51 -51.92
CA THR A 15 -33.21 17.43 -51.30
C THR A 15 -32.47 18.58 -50.68
N SER A 16 -32.50 19.71 -51.38
CA SER A 16 -32.12 21.03 -50.89
C SER A 16 -33.11 21.49 -49.81
N ILE A 17 -32.67 21.44 -48.56
CA ILE A 17 -33.37 22.12 -47.46
C ILE A 17 -32.74 23.52 -47.37
N SER A 18 -33.47 24.50 -47.83
CA SER A 18 -33.14 25.92 -47.63
C SER A 18 -33.41 26.26 -46.16
N PHE A 19 -32.38 26.39 -45.35
CA PHE A 19 -32.45 27.07 -44.07
C PHE A 19 -32.39 28.59 -44.31
N ALA A 20 -33.49 29.26 -44.05
CA ALA A 20 -33.51 30.72 -43.96
C ALA A 20 -32.66 31.12 -42.72
N LEU A 21 -31.49 31.66 -43.00
CA LEU A 21 -30.68 32.38 -42.02
C LEU A 21 -31.35 33.72 -41.75
N ALA A 22 -31.96 33.87 -40.59
CA ALA A 22 -32.22 35.20 -40.05
C ALA A 22 -30.86 35.83 -39.71
N GLN A 23 -30.37 36.69 -40.58
CA GLN A 23 -29.27 37.60 -40.31
C GLN A 23 -29.74 38.64 -39.31
N ASP A 24 -29.40 38.44 -38.04
CA ASP A 24 -29.36 39.53 -37.09
C ASP A 24 -28.05 40.28 -37.35
N TYR A 25 -28.19 41.56 -37.78
CA TYR A 25 -27.07 42.46 -38.01
C TYR A 25 -26.49 42.84 -36.64
N ASP A 26 -25.50 42.12 -36.17
CA ASP A 26 -24.60 42.58 -35.12
C ASP A 26 -23.44 43.32 -35.79
N ASP A 27 -23.30 44.56 -35.40
CA ASP A 27 -22.33 45.55 -35.84
C ASP A 27 -20.88 45.02 -35.65
N ASP A 28 -20.32 44.49 -36.73
CA ASP A 28 -18.98 43.92 -36.78
C ASP A 28 -17.97 45.09 -36.89
N SER A 29 -17.70 45.74 -35.75
CA SER A 29 -16.51 46.56 -35.66
C SER A 29 -15.30 45.62 -35.45
N SER A 30 -14.72 45.15 -36.56
CA SER A 30 -13.39 44.58 -36.58
C SER A 30 -12.34 45.58 -36.14
N SER A 31 -12.22 45.79 -34.84
CA SER A 31 -11.08 46.47 -34.26
C SER A 31 -9.93 45.46 -34.18
N THR A 32 -8.97 45.55 -35.10
CA THR A 32 -7.61 45.04 -34.91
C THR A 32 -7.19 45.31 -33.46
N PRO A 33 -6.74 44.31 -32.68
CA PRO A 33 -6.29 44.56 -31.32
C PRO A 33 -5.14 45.56 -31.38
N ALA A 34 -5.36 46.76 -30.85
CA ALA A 34 -4.32 47.77 -30.74
C ALA A 34 -3.23 47.18 -29.83
N MET A 35 -2.04 46.96 -30.38
CA MET A 35 -0.86 46.54 -29.61
C MET A 35 -0.73 47.39 -28.36
N ALA A 36 -0.53 46.74 -27.22
CA ALA A 36 -0.35 47.45 -25.94
C ALA A 36 0.95 48.27 -26.02
N PRO A 37 0.94 49.58 -25.86
CA PRO A 37 2.11 50.44 -26.08
C PRO A 37 3.26 50.21 -25.10
N GLU A 38 3.14 49.31 -24.15
CA GLU A 38 4.09 49.05 -23.06
C GLU A 38 4.79 47.68 -23.15
N GLU A 39 4.50 46.87 -24.15
CA GLU A 39 5.15 45.56 -24.33
C GLU A 39 6.65 45.73 -24.65
N GLU A 40 7.00 46.72 -25.46
CA GLU A 40 8.38 47.01 -25.87
C GLU A 40 9.27 47.53 -24.72
N ASN A 41 8.67 48.02 -23.63
CA ASN A 41 9.39 48.55 -22.46
C ASN A 41 9.34 47.65 -21.22
N CYS A 42 8.78 46.46 -21.32
CA CYS A 42 8.72 45.52 -20.20
C CYS A 42 10.01 44.70 -20.08
N ASN A 43 10.73 44.88 -18.99
CA ASN A 43 11.89 44.02 -18.64
C ASN A 43 11.45 43.04 -17.55
N GLY A 44 10.63 42.05 -17.92
CA GLY A 44 10.02 41.10 -16.98
C GLY A 44 9.14 40.09 -17.69
N ALA A 45 8.03 39.70 -17.08
CA ALA A 45 6.99 38.92 -17.75
C ALA A 45 5.81 39.81 -18.09
N PHE A 46 5.52 39.94 -19.37
CA PHE A 46 4.39 40.74 -19.83
C PHE A 46 3.14 39.86 -19.95
N LEU A 47 2.08 40.25 -19.25
CA LEU A 47 0.82 39.52 -19.22
C LEU A 47 -0.28 40.35 -19.89
N THR A 48 -1.11 39.69 -20.69
CA THR A 48 -2.34 40.29 -21.21
C THR A 48 -3.54 39.40 -20.97
N TYR A 49 -4.71 40.00 -20.90
CA TYR A 49 -6.00 39.33 -20.98
C TYR A 49 -6.88 40.14 -21.93
N THR A 50 -7.33 39.51 -23.01
CA THR A 50 -8.19 40.11 -24.02
C THR A 50 -9.53 39.39 -24.01
N PHE A 51 -10.59 40.13 -23.76
CA PHE A 51 -11.94 39.65 -23.96
C PHE A 51 -12.28 39.70 -25.45
N ILE A 52 -12.65 38.56 -26.03
CA ILE A 52 -12.86 38.44 -27.50
C ILE A 52 -14.33 38.62 -27.85
N SER A 53 -15.21 37.79 -27.31
CA SER A 53 -16.61 37.80 -27.68
C SER A 53 -17.49 37.14 -26.62
N ARG A 54 -18.80 37.39 -26.71
CA ARG A 54 -19.80 36.65 -25.93
C ARG A 54 -21.11 36.53 -26.67
N THR A 55 -21.86 35.50 -26.37
CA THR A 55 -23.21 35.21 -26.89
C THR A 55 -24.15 34.83 -25.75
N LYS A 56 -25.43 35.22 -25.87
CA LYS A 56 -26.44 34.80 -24.88
C LYS A 56 -26.74 33.35 -25.01
N GLU A 57 -26.67 32.58 -23.93
CA GLU A 57 -27.05 31.16 -23.91
C GLU A 57 -28.57 30.99 -23.88
N PHE A 58 -29.28 31.91 -23.24
CA PHE A 58 -30.74 31.88 -23.12
C PHE A 58 -31.38 33.16 -23.66
N PRO A 59 -31.59 33.29 -24.99
CA PRO A 59 -32.04 34.55 -25.61
C PRO A 59 -33.35 35.12 -25.04
N HIS A 60 -34.25 34.26 -24.58
CA HIS A 60 -35.57 34.63 -24.08
C HIS A 60 -35.61 34.95 -22.58
N LEU A 61 -34.49 34.78 -21.84
CA LEU A 61 -34.44 35.05 -20.41
C LEU A 61 -34.36 36.54 -20.16
N LYS A 62 -35.42 37.11 -19.51
CA LYS A 62 -35.51 38.55 -19.22
C LYS A 62 -34.72 38.96 -17.98
N ASN A 63 -34.50 38.04 -17.03
CA ASN A 63 -33.73 38.33 -15.82
C ASN A 63 -32.24 38.40 -16.15
N ALA A 64 -31.68 39.59 -16.03
CA ALA A 64 -30.31 39.86 -16.42
C ALA A 64 -29.25 39.23 -15.50
N SER A 65 -29.55 39.03 -14.22
CA SER A 65 -28.62 38.39 -13.29
C SER A 65 -28.56 36.88 -13.48
N ALA A 66 -29.64 36.30 -14.00
CA ALA A 66 -29.70 34.85 -14.32
C ALA A 66 -29.30 34.57 -15.79
N GLN A 67 -29.07 35.60 -16.63
CA GLN A 67 -28.65 35.42 -18.00
C GLN A 67 -27.22 34.91 -18.06
N ALA A 68 -27.04 33.70 -18.58
CA ALA A 68 -25.74 33.18 -18.92
C ALA A 68 -25.26 33.67 -20.29
N TYR A 69 -23.97 33.98 -20.36
CA TYR A 69 -23.29 34.36 -21.61
C TYR A 69 -22.12 33.41 -21.84
N ALA A 70 -22.14 32.65 -22.92
CA ALA A 70 -20.94 31.97 -23.39
C ALA A 70 -19.93 33.01 -23.84
N PHE A 71 -18.70 32.95 -23.33
CA PHE A 71 -17.65 33.91 -23.66
C PHE A 71 -16.39 33.22 -24.19
N LYS A 72 -15.63 33.99 -24.97
CA LYS A 72 -14.28 33.63 -25.40
C LYS A 72 -13.32 34.73 -24.96
N ALA A 73 -12.20 34.34 -24.39
CA ALA A 73 -11.13 35.24 -24.00
C ALA A 73 -9.77 34.61 -24.27
N MET A 74 -8.74 35.44 -24.37
CA MET A 74 -7.37 35.01 -24.56
C MET A 74 -6.48 35.72 -23.55
N ALA A 75 -5.68 34.96 -22.82
CA ALA A 75 -4.59 35.50 -22.01
C ALA A 75 -3.25 35.17 -22.68
N THR A 76 -2.26 36.05 -22.51
CA THR A 76 -0.89 35.79 -22.97
C THR A 76 0.09 35.96 -21.84
N VAL A 77 1.14 35.12 -21.87
CA VAL A 77 2.33 35.29 -21.03
C VAL A 77 3.52 35.39 -21.95
N THR A 78 4.21 36.52 -21.94
CA THR A 78 5.42 36.80 -22.75
C THR A 78 6.60 36.96 -21.80
N ASN A 79 7.65 36.18 -21.98
CA ASN A 79 8.88 36.33 -21.22
C ASN A 79 9.83 37.33 -21.92
N THR A 80 9.99 38.51 -21.33
CA THR A 80 10.93 39.54 -21.81
C THR A 80 12.14 39.70 -20.90
N MET A 81 12.35 38.74 -19.97
CA MET A 81 13.52 38.68 -19.09
C MET A 81 14.76 38.18 -19.85
N ASP A 82 15.94 38.39 -19.26
CA ASP A 82 17.23 37.89 -19.72
C ASP A 82 17.49 36.42 -19.38
N HIS A 83 16.56 35.79 -18.70
CA HIS A 83 16.60 34.36 -18.29
C HIS A 83 15.27 33.66 -18.55
N ASP A 84 15.30 32.34 -18.56
CA ASP A 84 14.11 31.53 -18.80
C ASP A 84 13.11 31.64 -17.64
N LEU A 85 11.84 31.75 -17.99
CA LEU A 85 10.72 31.67 -17.04
C LEU A 85 10.29 30.21 -16.93
N LYS A 86 10.77 29.52 -15.88
CA LYS A 86 10.48 28.11 -15.61
C LYS A 86 9.13 27.95 -14.93
N GLN A 87 8.37 26.95 -15.37
CA GLN A 87 7.09 26.54 -14.74
C GLN A 87 6.18 27.75 -14.44
N TRP A 88 5.90 28.55 -15.46
CA TRP A 88 5.11 29.73 -15.28
C TRP A 88 3.70 29.41 -14.74
N LYS A 89 3.21 30.30 -13.84
CA LYS A 89 1.88 30.21 -13.24
C LYS A 89 1.19 31.55 -13.35
N LEU A 90 0.09 31.59 -14.12
CA LEU A 90 -0.75 32.76 -14.29
C LEU A 90 -1.99 32.67 -13.41
N PHE A 91 -2.19 33.63 -12.52
CA PHE A 91 -3.45 33.82 -11.82
C PHE A 91 -4.36 34.78 -12.59
N VAL A 92 -5.60 34.36 -12.84
CA VAL A 92 -6.67 35.18 -13.38
C VAL A 92 -7.76 35.31 -12.33
N GLY A 93 -7.98 36.51 -11.83
CA GLY A 93 -8.96 36.81 -10.79
C GLY A 93 -10.34 37.08 -11.42
N PHE A 94 -11.05 36.05 -11.79
CA PHE A 94 -12.43 36.12 -12.27
C PHE A 94 -13.35 36.72 -11.22
N GLN A 95 -14.48 37.33 -11.62
CA GLN A 95 -15.40 38.04 -10.71
C GLN A 95 -16.87 38.03 -11.14
N ASN A 96 -17.22 37.35 -12.22
CA ASN A 96 -18.57 37.31 -12.79
C ASN A 96 -19.14 35.89 -12.77
N ASN A 97 -18.85 35.11 -11.74
CA ASN A 97 -19.28 33.74 -11.55
C ASN A 97 -18.94 32.87 -12.77
N GLU A 98 -17.72 33.00 -13.28
CA GLU A 98 -17.29 32.32 -14.48
C GLU A 98 -17.17 30.82 -14.23
N ILE A 99 -17.63 30.05 -15.22
CA ILE A 99 -17.44 28.61 -15.36
C ILE A 99 -16.66 28.38 -16.64
N LEU A 100 -15.43 27.89 -16.53
CA LEU A 100 -14.63 27.57 -17.71
C LEU A 100 -15.02 26.17 -18.22
N VAL A 101 -15.23 26.07 -19.55
CA VAL A 101 -15.60 24.85 -20.26
C VAL A 101 -14.37 24.20 -20.90
N SER A 102 -13.44 25.04 -21.40
CA SER A 102 -12.17 24.56 -21.95
C SER A 102 -11.11 25.64 -21.92
N THR A 103 -9.85 25.22 -21.91
CA THR A 103 -8.69 26.05 -22.17
C THR A 103 -7.75 25.36 -23.14
N ASP A 104 -7.03 26.16 -23.93
CA ASP A 104 -5.95 25.72 -24.81
C ASP A 104 -4.69 26.49 -24.47
N GLY A 105 -3.50 25.89 -24.47
CA GLY A 105 -2.24 26.50 -24.05
C GLY A 105 -1.97 26.47 -22.55
N ALA A 106 -2.96 26.12 -21.72
CA ALA A 106 -2.81 25.96 -20.28
C ALA A 106 -3.82 24.99 -19.68
N VAL A 107 -3.56 24.53 -18.45
CA VAL A 107 -4.49 23.76 -17.60
C VAL A 107 -4.61 24.40 -16.23
N VAL A 108 -5.66 24.09 -15.49
CA VAL A 108 -5.85 24.59 -14.12
C VAL A 108 -4.81 23.93 -13.20
N ALA A 109 -4.16 24.75 -12.36
CA ALA A 109 -3.00 24.31 -11.57
C ALA A 109 -3.29 23.25 -10.51
N ASP A 110 -4.54 23.10 -10.06
CA ASP A 110 -4.96 22.07 -9.11
C ASP A 110 -5.33 20.75 -9.80
N GLY A 111 -5.31 20.71 -11.14
CA GLY A 111 -5.65 19.53 -11.93
C GLY A 111 -7.15 19.26 -12.01
N THR A 112 -8.01 20.22 -11.65
CA THR A 112 -9.47 20.08 -11.77
C THR A 112 -9.90 20.04 -13.24
N ASP A 113 -10.80 19.13 -13.54
CA ASP A 113 -11.34 18.90 -14.88
C ASP A 113 -12.34 19.98 -15.29
N PHE A 114 -12.38 20.27 -16.59
CA PHE A 114 -13.42 21.11 -17.15
C PHE A 114 -14.76 20.35 -17.27
N PRO A 115 -15.90 21.00 -17.01
CA PRO A 115 -16.07 22.43 -16.64
C PRO A 115 -15.72 22.73 -15.17
N VAL A 116 -15.05 23.84 -14.92
CA VAL A 116 -14.62 24.24 -13.58
C VAL A 116 -15.19 25.62 -13.21
N ASN A 117 -15.72 25.76 -11.97
CA ASN A 117 -16.13 27.04 -11.41
C ASN A 117 -14.88 27.80 -10.95
N VAL A 118 -14.72 29.03 -11.46
CA VAL A 118 -13.56 29.90 -11.19
C VAL A 118 -13.97 31.28 -10.63
N GLU A 119 -15.12 31.40 -10.00
CA GLU A 119 -15.69 32.67 -9.49
C GLU A 119 -14.74 33.48 -8.60
N ASN A 120 -13.82 32.80 -7.87
CA ASN A 120 -12.82 33.45 -7.01
C ASN A 120 -11.43 33.60 -7.68
N GLY A 121 -11.36 33.35 -8.97
CA GLY A 121 -10.12 33.27 -9.72
C GLY A 121 -9.45 31.91 -9.63
N THR A 122 -8.56 31.65 -10.59
CA THR A 122 -7.82 30.39 -10.65
C THR A 122 -6.40 30.59 -11.17
N ASN A 123 -5.53 29.63 -10.88
CA ASN A 123 -4.17 29.59 -11.39
C ASN A 123 -4.09 28.67 -12.61
N PHE A 124 -3.48 29.14 -13.68
CA PHE A 124 -3.16 28.38 -14.86
C PHE A 124 -1.68 28.05 -14.89
N VAL A 125 -1.34 26.86 -15.39
CA VAL A 125 0.03 26.43 -15.68
C VAL A 125 0.12 25.97 -17.13
N GLY A 126 1.31 26.15 -17.72
CA GLY A 126 1.53 25.85 -19.12
C GLY A 126 1.37 24.38 -19.47
N PHE A 127 0.65 24.12 -20.55
CA PHE A 127 0.57 22.83 -21.21
C PHE A 127 0.27 23.03 -22.69
N PRO A 128 1.04 22.43 -23.62
CA PRO A 128 2.27 21.63 -23.43
C PRO A 128 3.53 22.44 -23.05
N GLN A 129 3.49 23.76 -23.16
CA GLN A 129 4.64 24.63 -22.95
C GLN A 129 4.67 25.17 -21.50
N SER A 130 5.37 24.48 -20.61
CA SER A 130 5.51 24.86 -19.20
C SER A 130 6.60 25.91 -18.94
N ASP A 131 7.60 26.00 -19.80
CA ASP A 131 8.72 26.93 -19.68
C ASP A 131 8.75 27.89 -20.87
N LEU A 132 9.05 29.17 -20.61
CA LEU A 132 9.28 30.17 -21.65
C LEU A 132 10.76 30.55 -21.65
N GLN A 133 11.40 30.44 -22.81
CA GLN A 133 12.80 30.78 -22.98
C GLN A 133 13.00 32.29 -22.93
N ASN A 134 14.22 32.73 -22.71
CA ASN A 134 14.52 34.15 -22.78
C ASN A 134 14.61 34.62 -24.25
N SER A 135 14.38 35.91 -24.46
CA SER A 135 14.35 36.50 -25.81
C SER A 135 15.73 36.60 -26.48
N ILE A 136 16.81 36.62 -25.68
CA ILE A 136 18.19 36.74 -26.18
C ILE A 136 18.63 35.44 -26.84
N ASP A 137 18.51 34.31 -26.13
CA ASP A 137 18.97 33.00 -26.64
C ASP A 137 18.13 32.48 -27.80
N THR A 138 16.87 32.97 -27.91
CA THR A 138 15.95 32.57 -28.98
C THR A 138 15.94 33.51 -30.16
N ALA A 139 16.77 34.59 -30.14
CA ALA A 139 16.74 35.65 -31.15
C ALA A 139 15.32 36.23 -31.39
N GLY A 140 14.50 36.28 -30.35
CA GLY A 140 13.14 36.82 -30.41
C GLY A 140 12.10 35.89 -31.03
N ASP A 141 12.33 34.61 -31.11
CA ASP A 141 11.34 33.62 -31.58
C ASP A 141 10.12 33.59 -30.65
N LEU A 142 9.03 34.23 -31.11
CA LEU A 142 7.79 34.35 -30.32
C LEU A 142 7.21 33.02 -29.91
N THR A 143 7.41 31.95 -30.66
CA THR A 143 6.88 30.61 -30.31
C THR A 143 7.54 30.00 -29.07
N LYS A 144 8.71 30.51 -28.66
CA LYS A 144 9.46 30.06 -27.50
C LYS A 144 9.34 30.97 -26.29
N ILE A 145 9.12 32.25 -26.51
CA ILE A 145 9.06 33.26 -25.44
C ILE A 145 7.65 33.63 -25.02
N LYS A 146 6.64 33.27 -25.83
CA LYS A 146 5.24 33.64 -25.61
C LYS A 146 4.34 32.38 -25.63
N VAL A 147 3.33 32.40 -24.79
CA VAL A 147 2.22 31.44 -24.82
C VAL A 147 0.91 32.17 -24.88
N GLU A 148 -0.01 31.63 -25.65
CA GLU A 148 -1.40 32.10 -25.76
C GLU A 148 -2.33 31.10 -25.11
N ILE A 149 -3.19 31.58 -24.22
CA ILE A 149 -4.15 30.77 -23.46
C ILE A 149 -5.54 31.16 -23.93
N ASN A 150 -6.12 30.29 -24.75
CA ASN A 150 -7.48 30.48 -25.23
C ASN A 150 -8.46 29.88 -24.22
N MET A 151 -9.42 30.67 -23.78
CA MET A 151 -10.40 30.31 -22.76
C MET A 151 -11.82 30.36 -23.33
N VAL A 152 -12.60 29.31 -23.08
CA VAL A 152 -14.03 29.27 -23.39
C VAL A 152 -14.78 28.97 -22.10
N GLY A 153 -15.82 29.72 -21.82
CA GLY A 153 -16.58 29.57 -20.60
C GLY A 153 -17.92 30.24 -20.61
N THR A 154 -18.62 30.19 -19.50
CA THR A 154 -19.88 30.87 -19.24
C THR A 154 -19.69 31.86 -18.12
N GLN A 155 -20.32 33.03 -18.22
CA GLN A 155 -20.31 34.09 -17.21
C GLN A 155 -21.73 34.63 -16.96
N PHE A 156 -21.91 35.27 -15.82
CA PHE A 156 -23.21 35.80 -15.39
C PHE A 156 -23.15 37.28 -14.99
N GLY A 157 -24.28 37.96 -15.06
CA GLY A 157 -24.49 39.26 -14.43
C GLY A 157 -24.00 40.48 -15.20
N VAL A 158 -23.17 40.36 -16.23
CA VAL A 158 -22.63 41.50 -17.00
C VAL A 158 -23.40 41.67 -18.30
N LYS A 159 -24.12 42.78 -18.42
CA LYS A 159 -24.90 43.12 -19.63
C LYS A 159 -24.06 43.90 -20.64
N PRO A 160 -24.26 43.70 -21.97
CA PRO A 160 -23.77 44.65 -22.98
C PRO A 160 -24.29 46.07 -22.74
N PRO A 161 -23.50 47.11 -23.00
CA PRO A 161 -22.16 47.13 -23.62
C PRO A 161 -20.99 46.88 -22.65
N SER A 162 -21.21 46.67 -21.33
CA SER A 162 -20.12 46.46 -20.37
C SER A 162 -19.33 45.19 -20.68
N VAL A 163 -18.01 45.27 -20.71
CA VAL A 163 -17.10 44.13 -20.97
C VAL A 163 -16.78 43.40 -19.68
N PRO A 164 -16.94 42.07 -19.62
CA PRO A 164 -16.66 41.31 -18.42
C PRO A 164 -15.16 41.03 -18.29
N MET A 165 -14.46 41.93 -17.63
CA MET A 165 -13.03 41.80 -17.39
C MET A 165 -12.77 41.12 -16.04
N PRO A 166 -11.68 40.36 -15.89
CA PRO A 166 -11.25 39.85 -14.60
C PRO A 166 -10.85 41.01 -13.67
N LYS A 167 -10.90 40.80 -12.37
CA LYS A 167 -10.47 41.76 -11.36
C LYS A 167 -8.96 42.02 -11.42
N THR A 168 -8.18 40.99 -11.72
CA THR A 168 -6.72 41.08 -11.78
C THR A 168 -6.13 39.91 -12.59
N ILE A 169 -4.96 40.18 -13.16
CA ILE A 169 -4.06 39.15 -13.72
C ILE A 169 -2.69 39.32 -13.08
N LYS A 170 -2.03 38.26 -12.71
CA LYS A 170 -0.68 38.29 -12.14
C LYS A 170 0.06 36.98 -12.34
N LEU A 171 1.38 37.03 -12.44
CA LEU A 171 2.23 35.88 -12.36
C LEU A 171 2.43 35.52 -10.88
N VAL A 172 2.29 34.25 -10.53
CA VAL A 172 2.43 33.76 -9.15
C VAL A 172 3.72 32.94 -8.93
N ASN A 173 4.67 33.10 -9.82
CA ASN A 173 6.01 32.54 -9.66
C ASN A 173 6.76 33.27 -8.53
N ASP A 174 7.55 32.49 -7.76
CA ASP A 174 8.35 33.04 -6.67
C ASP A 174 9.34 34.10 -7.18
N GLY A 175 9.46 35.19 -6.44
CA GLY A 175 10.39 36.27 -6.77
C GLY A 175 9.93 37.19 -7.89
N ILE A 176 8.70 37.10 -8.37
CA ILE A 176 8.12 38.01 -9.37
C ILE A 176 7.01 38.83 -8.73
N ASN A 177 7.11 40.13 -8.89
CA ASN A 177 6.12 41.12 -8.42
C ASN A 177 5.36 41.72 -9.57
N CYS A 178 4.02 41.68 -9.52
CA CYS A 178 3.15 42.29 -10.50
C CYS A 178 2.48 43.53 -9.89
N PRO A 179 2.60 44.71 -10.51
CA PRO A 179 1.84 45.89 -10.12
C PRO A 179 0.34 45.69 -10.45
N THR A 180 -0.47 46.67 -10.12
CA THR A 180 -1.89 46.68 -10.49
C THR A 180 -2.05 46.69 -12.01
N PRO A 181 -2.82 45.74 -12.60
CA PRO A 181 -3.04 45.70 -14.04
C PRO A 181 -3.70 46.96 -14.57
N LYS A 182 -3.29 47.36 -15.75
CA LYS A 182 -3.94 48.45 -16.50
C LYS A 182 -5.02 47.90 -17.40
N HIS A 183 -6.06 48.69 -17.63
CA HIS A 183 -7.23 48.28 -18.40
C HIS A 183 -7.53 49.31 -19.50
N LYS A 184 -7.77 48.84 -20.73
CA LYS A 184 -8.14 49.65 -21.89
C LYS A 184 -9.16 48.91 -22.76
N GLY A 185 -10.44 49.29 -22.68
CA GLY A 185 -11.50 48.60 -23.44
C GLY A 185 -11.66 47.14 -23.05
N ASN A 186 -11.41 46.24 -23.98
CA ASN A 186 -11.45 44.77 -23.79
C ASN A 186 -10.09 44.14 -23.46
N LEU A 187 -9.05 44.97 -23.25
CA LEU A 187 -7.69 44.53 -22.95
C LEU A 187 -7.28 44.93 -21.54
N MET A 188 -6.78 43.96 -20.77
CA MET A 188 -6.08 44.15 -19.50
C MET A 188 -4.63 43.71 -19.67
N TYR A 189 -3.67 44.48 -19.12
CA TYR A 189 -2.25 44.14 -19.24
C TYR A 189 -1.45 44.56 -18.01
N VAL A 190 -0.33 43.87 -17.78
CA VAL A 190 0.60 44.15 -16.67
C VAL A 190 2.00 43.67 -17.02
N CYS A 191 3.01 44.44 -16.66
CA CYS A 191 4.41 44.03 -16.68
C CYS A 191 4.81 43.59 -15.26
N CYS A 192 5.11 42.31 -15.08
CA CYS A 192 5.58 41.73 -13.83
C CYS A 192 7.10 41.68 -13.84
N ILE A 193 7.75 42.28 -12.84
CA ILE A 193 9.21 42.37 -12.77
C ILE A 193 9.77 41.49 -11.66
N GLN A 194 10.99 41.00 -11.85
CA GLN A 194 11.69 40.25 -10.81
C GLN A 194 12.04 41.16 -9.64
N ASP A 195 11.81 40.70 -8.40
CA ASP A 195 12.22 41.39 -7.19
C ASP A 195 13.76 41.34 -7.07
N PRO A 196 14.46 42.50 -7.13
CA PRO A 196 15.93 42.52 -7.03
C PRO A 196 16.48 42.01 -5.70
N LYS A 197 15.64 41.98 -4.66
CA LYS A 197 16.00 41.47 -3.34
C LYS A 197 15.73 39.98 -3.17
N TRP A 198 15.01 39.39 -4.13
CA TRP A 198 14.68 37.97 -4.04
C TRP A 198 15.93 37.11 -4.32
N LYS A 199 16.33 36.37 -3.34
CA LYS A 199 17.38 35.32 -3.49
C LYS A 199 16.68 34.00 -3.57
N ILE A 200 17.03 33.20 -4.56
CA ILE A 200 16.59 31.81 -4.63
C ILE A 200 16.96 31.14 -3.31
N ASN A 201 16.00 31.08 -2.41
CA ASN A 201 16.12 30.14 -1.31
C ASN A 201 16.09 28.76 -1.98
N ARG A 202 17.26 28.21 -2.27
CA ARG A 202 17.39 26.78 -2.47
C ARG A 202 16.95 26.17 -1.16
N SER A 203 15.64 25.93 -1.02
CA SER A 203 15.11 25.14 0.07
C SER A 203 15.89 23.83 0.00
N HIS A 204 16.83 23.65 0.92
CA HIS A 204 17.46 22.36 1.08
C HIS A 204 16.31 21.40 1.37
N ILE A 205 15.99 20.54 0.41
CA ILE A 205 15.01 19.49 0.59
C ILE A 205 15.47 18.75 1.84
N LYS A 206 14.73 18.90 2.93
CA LYS A 206 15.09 18.27 4.20
C LYS A 206 14.80 16.79 4.06
N PHE A 207 15.83 15.99 3.90
CA PHE A 207 15.71 14.56 3.98
C PHE A 207 15.58 14.14 5.45
N LEU A 208 14.60 13.28 5.72
CA LEU A 208 14.51 12.65 7.03
C LEU A 208 15.37 11.37 7.04
N PRO A 209 15.89 10.99 8.22
CA PRO A 209 16.65 9.74 8.32
C PRO A 209 15.74 8.54 8.01
N ARG A 210 16.30 7.51 7.39
CA ARG A 210 15.59 6.24 7.16
C ARG A 210 15.25 5.61 8.51
N GLN A 211 14.03 5.10 8.60
CA GLN A 211 13.53 4.43 9.79
C GLN A 211 13.37 2.93 9.50
N HIS A 212 13.50 2.12 10.54
CA HIS A 212 13.25 0.69 10.49
C HIS A 212 11.96 0.41 11.27
N GLY A 213 10.94 -0.08 10.56
CA GLY A 213 9.74 -0.66 11.15
C GLY A 213 9.78 -2.18 11.03
N ASP A 214 8.65 -2.85 11.22
CA ASP A 214 8.55 -4.28 10.99
C ASP A 214 8.73 -4.60 9.49
N LEU A 215 8.20 -3.73 8.63
CA LEU A 215 8.36 -3.78 7.18
C LEU A 215 8.56 -2.36 6.65
N THR A 216 9.48 -2.19 5.70
CA THR A 216 9.68 -0.93 5.01
C THR A 216 9.40 -1.07 3.52
N ILE A 217 8.81 -0.03 2.94
CA ILE A 217 8.59 0.08 1.49
C ILE A 217 9.34 1.33 1.03
N SER A 218 10.28 1.16 0.11
CA SER A 218 10.98 2.27 -0.56
C SER A 218 10.37 2.49 -1.94
N TYR A 219 10.13 3.74 -2.28
CA TYR A 219 9.67 4.18 -3.60
C TYR A 219 10.73 5.10 -4.19
N ASP A 220 11.45 4.61 -5.18
CA ASP A 220 12.63 5.27 -5.75
C ASP A 220 12.39 5.60 -7.21
N ILE A 221 12.51 6.87 -7.60
CA ILE A 221 12.42 7.29 -8.99
C ILE A 221 13.80 7.15 -9.63
N LEU A 222 13.94 6.22 -10.56
CA LEU A 222 15.20 5.95 -11.26
C LEU A 222 15.44 6.91 -12.41
N GLN A 223 14.40 7.17 -13.22
CA GLN A 223 14.45 8.04 -14.39
C GLN A 223 13.14 8.84 -14.47
N ALA A 224 13.24 10.09 -14.93
CA ALA A 224 12.08 10.96 -15.11
C ALA A 224 12.11 11.65 -16.47
N TYR A 225 10.96 11.61 -17.13
CA TYR A 225 10.69 12.26 -18.41
C TYR A 225 9.54 13.27 -18.22
N PRO A 226 9.28 14.15 -19.17
CA PRO A 226 8.14 15.07 -19.05
C PRO A 226 6.81 14.37 -18.78
N THR A 227 6.51 13.30 -19.50
CA THR A 227 5.21 12.62 -19.47
C THR A 227 5.15 11.39 -18.57
N ASN A 228 6.29 10.78 -18.23
CA ASN A 228 6.35 9.54 -17.45
C ASN A 228 7.63 9.46 -16.63
N TYR A 229 7.71 8.46 -15.76
CA TYR A 229 8.92 8.12 -15.00
C TYR A 229 9.01 6.62 -14.77
N LEU A 230 10.23 6.15 -14.51
CA LEU A 230 10.50 4.80 -14.05
C LEU A 230 10.73 4.83 -12.54
N ALA A 231 9.91 4.09 -11.81
CA ALA A 231 10.05 3.91 -10.36
C ALA A 231 10.41 2.48 -10.03
N GLN A 232 11.15 2.30 -8.94
CA GLN A 232 11.40 1.02 -8.30
C GLN A 232 10.75 1.01 -6.93
N VAL A 233 10.06 -0.07 -6.63
CA VAL A 233 9.50 -0.34 -5.31
C VAL A 233 10.30 -1.47 -4.69
N THR A 234 10.77 -1.24 -3.47
CA THR A 234 11.51 -2.22 -2.68
C THR A 234 10.78 -2.43 -1.37
N MET A 235 10.40 -3.66 -1.09
CA MET A 235 9.82 -4.07 0.19
C MET A 235 10.86 -4.88 0.96
N GLU A 236 11.07 -4.54 2.23
CA GLU A 236 12.02 -5.24 3.12
C GLU A 236 11.34 -5.57 4.45
N ASN A 237 11.33 -6.86 4.77
CA ASN A 237 10.88 -7.36 6.05
C ASN A 237 12.05 -7.33 7.04
N HIS A 238 11.90 -6.58 8.13
CA HIS A 238 12.92 -6.45 9.17
C HIS A 238 12.58 -7.22 10.45
N HIS A 239 11.32 -7.62 10.60
CA HIS A 239 10.89 -8.33 11.79
C HIS A 239 11.32 -9.80 11.77
N PRO A 240 11.99 -10.32 12.81
CA PRO A 240 12.58 -11.66 12.81
C PRO A 240 11.58 -12.80 12.82
N LEU A 241 10.33 -12.54 13.15
CA LEU A 241 9.25 -13.53 13.29
C LEU A 241 8.03 -13.22 12.42
N SER A 242 8.12 -12.26 11.48
CA SER A 242 7.02 -11.98 10.56
C SER A 242 7.25 -12.61 9.20
N ARG A 243 6.15 -12.89 8.53
CA ARG A 243 6.13 -13.47 7.20
C ARG A 243 4.95 -12.93 6.42
N LEU A 244 5.12 -12.70 5.12
CA LEU A 244 4.05 -12.44 4.18
C LEU A 244 4.04 -13.54 3.11
N ASP A 245 2.86 -14.06 2.83
CA ASP A 245 2.61 -15.00 1.73
C ASP A 245 1.53 -14.42 0.82
N ASN A 246 1.74 -14.53 -0.49
CA ASN A 246 0.84 -13.97 -1.51
C ASN A 246 0.50 -12.50 -1.22
N TRP A 247 1.53 -11.68 -1.05
CA TRP A 247 1.32 -10.28 -0.71
C TRP A 247 0.55 -9.53 -1.81
N ASN A 248 -0.36 -8.67 -1.36
CA ASN A 248 -1.03 -7.67 -2.16
C ASN A 248 -0.60 -6.30 -1.66
N LEU A 249 -0.04 -5.49 -2.56
CA LEU A 249 0.37 -4.13 -2.28
C LEU A 249 -0.54 -3.16 -3.03
N THR A 250 -1.11 -2.19 -2.33
CA THR A 250 -1.93 -1.15 -2.92
C THR A 250 -1.57 0.23 -2.38
N TRP A 251 -1.87 1.24 -3.13
CA TRP A 251 -1.72 2.66 -2.78
C TRP A 251 -2.75 3.50 -3.51
N GLU A 252 -2.81 4.77 -3.20
CA GLU A 252 -3.65 5.73 -3.91
C GLU A 252 -2.78 6.77 -4.62
N TRP A 253 -3.00 6.96 -5.93
CA TRP A 253 -2.33 8.00 -6.70
C TRP A 253 -2.78 9.39 -6.26
N MET A 254 -1.85 10.35 -6.20
CA MET A 254 -2.15 11.71 -5.78
C MET A 254 -2.68 12.60 -6.91
N ARG A 255 -2.27 12.33 -8.15
CA ARG A 255 -2.45 13.25 -9.29
C ARG A 255 -3.03 12.58 -10.54
N GLY A 256 -3.70 11.44 -10.38
CA GLY A 256 -4.28 10.70 -11.51
C GLY A 256 -3.27 9.95 -12.35
N GLU A 257 -2.08 9.67 -11.82
CA GLU A 257 -1.06 8.84 -12.46
C GLU A 257 -1.61 7.45 -12.78
N PHE A 258 -1.02 6.80 -13.77
CA PHE A 258 -1.40 5.43 -14.13
C PHE A 258 -0.19 4.55 -14.48
N ILE A 259 -0.33 3.24 -14.34
CA ILE A 259 0.71 2.25 -14.59
C ILE A 259 0.64 1.79 -16.03
N TYR A 260 1.66 2.11 -16.81
CA TYR A 260 1.78 1.63 -18.18
C TYR A 260 2.30 0.19 -18.23
N SER A 261 3.41 -0.09 -17.56
CA SER A 261 4.04 -1.40 -17.51
C SER A 261 4.70 -1.66 -16.16
N THR A 262 4.91 -2.94 -15.85
CA THR A 262 5.60 -3.39 -14.64
C THR A 262 6.66 -4.44 -14.99
N ARG A 263 7.66 -4.58 -14.13
CA ARG A 263 8.63 -5.69 -14.14
C ARG A 263 8.84 -6.15 -12.71
N GLY A 264 8.87 -7.45 -12.47
CA GLY A 264 9.00 -8.04 -11.13
C GLY A 264 7.69 -8.12 -10.34
N ALA A 265 6.60 -7.53 -10.82
CA ALA A 265 5.26 -7.64 -10.26
C ALA A 265 4.21 -7.48 -11.38
N TYR A 266 2.95 -7.72 -11.05
CA TYR A 266 1.84 -7.51 -11.98
C TYR A 266 0.62 -6.93 -11.26
N THR A 267 -0.28 -6.30 -12.00
CA THR A 267 -1.54 -5.82 -11.44
C THR A 267 -2.52 -6.98 -11.31
N LEU A 268 -3.18 -7.10 -10.16
CA LEU A 268 -4.19 -8.14 -9.92
C LEU A 268 -5.31 -8.09 -10.95
N ILE A 269 -5.70 -6.87 -11.35
CA ILE A 269 -6.69 -6.60 -12.39
C ILE A 269 -6.03 -5.69 -13.42
N LYS A 270 -6.02 -6.12 -14.69
CA LYS A 270 -5.65 -5.25 -15.81
C LYS A 270 -6.88 -4.41 -16.17
N ASP A 271 -6.80 -3.10 -16.00
CA ASP A 271 -7.90 -2.18 -16.25
C ASP A 271 -7.40 -0.85 -16.82
N SER A 272 -7.68 -0.63 -18.09
CA SER A 272 -7.36 0.62 -18.81
C SER A 272 -8.59 1.49 -19.07
N THR A 273 -9.75 1.15 -18.53
CA THR A 273 -11.04 1.78 -18.83
C THR A 273 -11.04 3.26 -18.48
N ASP A 274 -10.57 3.59 -17.27
CA ASP A 274 -10.50 4.98 -16.79
C ASP A 274 -9.55 5.86 -17.63
N CYS A 275 -8.54 5.28 -18.28
CA CYS A 275 -7.67 6.02 -19.18
C CYS A 275 -8.32 6.27 -20.54
N ILE A 276 -9.00 5.24 -21.10
CA ILE A 276 -9.59 5.31 -22.45
C ILE A 276 -10.75 6.30 -22.49
N TYR A 277 -11.62 6.25 -21.49
CA TYR A 277 -12.81 7.11 -21.42
C TYR A 277 -12.60 8.37 -20.57
N GLY A 278 -11.47 8.48 -19.89
CA GLY A 278 -11.12 9.63 -19.07
C GLY A 278 -10.17 10.61 -19.78
N GLN A 279 -9.56 11.47 -19.00
CA GLN A 279 -8.68 12.52 -19.50
C GLN A 279 -7.35 12.05 -20.06
N ALA A 280 -6.85 10.88 -19.65
CA ALA A 280 -5.57 10.38 -20.09
C ALA A 280 -5.50 10.25 -21.62
N SER A 281 -6.61 9.85 -22.27
CA SER A 281 -6.71 9.77 -23.73
C SER A 281 -6.54 11.12 -24.43
N ASN A 282 -6.97 12.22 -23.80
CA ASN A 282 -6.84 13.55 -24.35
C ASN A 282 -5.39 14.05 -24.32
N TYR A 283 -4.66 13.74 -23.24
CA TYR A 283 -3.30 14.24 -23.01
C TYR A 283 -2.20 13.31 -23.57
N HIS A 284 -2.51 12.03 -23.76
CA HIS A 284 -1.56 11.01 -24.20
C HIS A 284 -1.98 10.35 -25.53
N GLN A 285 -2.17 11.17 -26.57
CA GLN A 285 -2.67 10.71 -27.89
C GLN A 285 -1.76 9.67 -28.57
N ASN A 286 -0.48 9.58 -28.20
CA ASN A 286 0.50 8.66 -28.80
C ASN A 286 0.70 7.36 -28.00
N ILE A 287 -0.17 7.08 -27.02
CA ILE A 287 -0.08 5.87 -26.20
C ILE A 287 -1.08 4.82 -26.70
N ASP A 288 -0.61 3.59 -26.82
CA ASP A 288 -1.47 2.43 -27.00
C ASP A 288 -2.06 2.00 -25.65
N PHE A 289 -3.27 2.44 -25.35
CA PHE A 289 -3.95 2.12 -24.10
C PHE A 289 -4.27 0.64 -23.91
N SER A 290 -4.22 -0.18 -24.97
CA SER A 290 -4.37 -1.63 -24.84
C SER A 290 -3.23 -2.29 -24.07
N LYS A 291 -2.06 -1.63 -24.01
CA LYS A 291 -0.87 -2.07 -23.28
C LYS A 291 -0.82 -1.56 -21.85
N VAL A 292 -1.61 -0.56 -21.50
CA VAL A 292 -1.67 -0.01 -20.14
C VAL A 292 -2.18 -1.07 -19.19
N LEU A 293 -1.48 -1.25 -18.06
CA LEU A 293 -1.81 -2.28 -17.08
C LEU A 293 -2.91 -1.83 -16.12
N SER A 294 -2.83 -0.60 -15.60
CA SER A 294 -3.85 -0.12 -14.67
C SER A 294 -3.96 1.40 -14.67
N CYS A 295 -5.19 1.86 -14.90
CA CYS A 295 -5.60 3.25 -14.75
C CYS A 295 -6.39 3.49 -13.45
N GLN A 296 -6.48 2.48 -12.61
CA GLN A 296 -7.19 2.59 -11.34
C GLN A 296 -6.48 3.58 -10.40
N LYS A 297 -7.25 4.42 -9.72
CA LYS A 297 -6.74 5.31 -8.69
C LYS A 297 -6.06 4.55 -7.54
N ARG A 298 -6.51 3.30 -7.27
CA ARG A 298 -5.95 2.39 -6.27
C ARG A 298 -5.60 1.04 -6.92
N PRO A 299 -4.45 0.94 -7.60
CA PRO A 299 -4.02 -0.32 -8.19
C PRO A 299 -3.66 -1.34 -7.10
N ILE A 300 -3.87 -2.62 -7.38
CA ILE A 300 -3.42 -3.72 -6.53
C ILE A 300 -2.33 -4.47 -7.29
N LEU A 301 -1.15 -4.55 -6.71
CA LEU A 301 -0.01 -5.27 -7.27
C LEU A 301 0.22 -6.56 -6.50
N ILE A 302 0.63 -7.59 -7.24
CA ILE A 302 0.97 -8.92 -6.75
C ILE A 302 2.33 -9.34 -7.29
N ASP A 303 3.00 -10.23 -6.57
CA ASP A 303 4.25 -10.82 -7.02
C ASP A 303 4.04 -11.79 -8.18
N LEU A 304 5.08 -12.02 -8.94
CA LEU A 304 5.10 -13.01 -10.00
C LEU A 304 5.54 -14.38 -9.46
N PRO A 305 5.07 -15.47 -10.11
CA PRO A 305 5.54 -16.81 -9.77
C PRO A 305 7.00 -17.02 -10.21
N PRO A 306 7.75 -17.94 -9.56
CA PRO A 306 9.18 -18.16 -9.82
C PRO A 306 9.54 -18.49 -11.28
N GLU A 307 8.62 -19.06 -12.04
CA GLU A 307 8.80 -19.39 -13.46
C GLU A 307 9.00 -18.14 -14.33
N ARG A 308 8.56 -16.98 -13.83
CA ARG A 308 8.71 -15.68 -14.51
C ARG A 308 10.02 -14.96 -14.18
N GLU A 309 10.85 -15.49 -13.29
CA GLU A 309 12.10 -14.84 -12.87
C GLU A 309 13.00 -14.48 -14.07
N LYS A 310 13.08 -15.36 -15.07
CA LYS A 310 13.88 -15.20 -16.28
C LYS A 310 13.10 -14.65 -17.49
N ASP A 311 11.88 -14.20 -17.28
CA ASP A 311 11.08 -13.60 -18.35
C ASP A 311 11.67 -12.25 -18.76
N ASN A 312 11.88 -12.04 -20.07
CA ASN A 312 12.53 -10.82 -20.57
C ASN A 312 11.67 -9.57 -20.43
N GLU A 313 10.33 -9.71 -20.42
CA GLU A 313 9.41 -8.58 -20.30
C GLU A 313 9.06 -8.29 -18.83
N LEU A 314 8.74 -9.33 -18.07
CA LEU A 314 8.21 -9.21 -16.71
C LEU A 314 9.22 -9.54 -15.62
N GLY A 315 10.23 -10.34 -15.91
CA GLY A 315 11.26 -10.78 -14.98
C GLY A 315 12.58 -10.01 -15.08
N ASN A 316 13.69 -10.70 -14.79
CA ASN A 316 15.07 -10.16 -14.82
C ASN A 316 15.26 -8.94 -13.89
N ILE A 317 14.58 -8.96 -12.74
CA ILE A 317 14.77 -7.98 -11.65
C ILE A 317 15.31 -8.74 -10.43
N PRO A 318 16.39 -8.29 -9.81
CA PRO A 318 16.88 -8.89 -8.57
C PRO A 318 15.79 -8.90 -7.49
N TYR A 319 15.69 -9.99 -6.75
CA TYR A 319 14.71 -10.21 -5.67
C TYR A 319 13.24 -10.28 -6.09
N CYS A 320 12.92 -10.44 -7.38
CA CYS A 320 11.55 -10.66 -7.82
C CYS A 320 11.15 -12.13 -7.77
N CYS A 321 9.87 -12.35 -8.03
CA CYS A 321 9.31 -13.62 -8.52
C CYS A 321 9.36 -14.75 -7.48
N LYS A 322 8.81 -14.49 -6.29
CA LYS A 322 8.78 -15.45 -5.15
C LYS A 322 7.36 -15.87 -4.78
N ASN A 323 6.40 -15.69 -5.71
CA ASN A 323 4.98 -15.99 -5.48
C ASN A 323 4.41 -15.26 -4.24
N GLY A 324 4.84 -14.03 -4.01
CA GLY A 324 4.39 -13.21 -2.88
C GLY A 324 4.96 -13.61 -1.53
N ALA A 325 6.01 -14.44 -1.48
CA ALA A 325 6.65 -14.80 -0.23
C ALA A 325 7.68 -13.74 0.18
N LEU A 326 7.52 -13.19 1.37
CA LEU A 326 8.47 -12.29 2.03
C LEU A 326 8.76 -12.83 3.42
N LEU A 327 9.90 -13.51 3.56
CA LEU A 327 10.26 -14.27 4.75
C LEU A 327 11.00 -13.40 5.79
N PRO A 328 11.09 -13.85 7.05
CA PRO A 328 11.89 -13.15 8.04
C PRO A 328 13.38 -13.20 7.71
N PRO A 329 14.17 -12.15 8.01
CA PRO A 329 15.60 -12.10 7.75
C PRO A 329 16.39 -13.16 8.54
N THR A 330 15.83 -13.70 9.62
CA THR A 330 16.39 -14.81 10.41
C THR A 330 16.45 -16.12 9.63
N MET A 331 15.59 -16.30 8.63
CA MET A 331 15.62 -17.48 7.76
C MET A 331 16.66 -17.32 6.65
N ASP A 332 16.45 -16.32 5.82
CA ASP A 332 17.29 -16.00 4.67
C ASP A 332 17.12 -14.52 4.30
N PRO A 333 18.17 -13.71 4.48
CA PRO A 333 18.11 -12.29 4.12
C PRO A 333 17.76 -12.04 2.64
N SER A 334 18.07 -12.97 1.73
CA SER A 334 17.71 -12.83 0.31
C SER A 334 16.21 -12.99 0.05
N LEU A 335 15.49 -13.69 0.93
CA LEU A 335 14.06 -13.92 0.87
C LEU A 335 13.26 -12.90 1.71
N SER A 336 13.94 -12.02 2.45
CA SER A 336 13.29 -10.94 3.22
C SER A 336 13.03 -9.67 2.39
N LYS A 337 13.41 -9.67 1.12
CA LYS A 337 13.33 -8.53 0.21
C LYS A 337 12.57 -8.89 -1.07
N ALA A 338 11.69 -8.00 -1.52
CA ALA A 338 11.03 -8.07 -2.82
C ALA A 338 11.19 -6.74 -3.56
N VAL A 339 11.45 -6.81 -4.87
CA VAL A 339 11.70 -5.63 -5.70
C VAL A 339 10.93 -5.75 -7.01
N PHE A 340 10.34 -4.65 -7.44
CA PHE A 340 9.73 -4.52 -8.76
C PHE A 340 9.85 -3.11 -9.30
N GLN A 341 9.69 -2.94 -10.59
CA GLN A 341 9.76 -1.65 -11.28
C GLN A 341 8.44 -1.33 -11.98
N LEU A 342 8.14 -0.04 -12.08
CA LEU A 342 6.92 0.52 -12.67
C LEU A 342 7.28 1.61 -13.67
N GLN A 343 6.68 1.58 -14.85
CA GLN A 343 6.61 2.75 -15.71
C GLN A 343 5.28 3.45 -15.45
N VAL A 344 5.35 4.68 -14.93
CA VAL A 344 4.21 5.46 -14.50
C VAL A 344 4.07 6.70 -15.38
N TYR A 345 2.88 6.91 -15.93
CA TYR A 345 2.55 8.12 -16.68
C TYR A 345 1.91 9.16 -15.78
N LYS A 346 2.28 10.40 -16.02
CA LYS A 346 1.81 11.57 -15.26
C LYS A 346 0.66 12.26 -15.99
N MET A 347 -0.12 13.01 -15.23
CA MET A 347 -1.20 13.82 -15.75
C MET A 347 -0.89 15.33 -15.59
N PRO A 348 -1.44 16.21 -16.44
CA PRO A 348 -1.35 17.64 -16.19
C PRO A 348 -1.88 18.01 -14.79
N PRO A 349 -1.30 19.01 -14.10
CA PRO A 349 -0.27 19.95 -14.56
C PRO A 349 1.16 19.47 -14.43
N ASP A 350 1.39 18.22 -13.98
CA ASP A 350 2.70 17.71 -13.56
C ASP A 350 3.52 17.11 -14.72
N MET A 351 3.24 17.51 -15.96
CA MET A 351 3.91 17.05 -17.19
C MET A 351 5.29 17.67 -17.36
N ASN A 352 6.14 17.54 -16.35
CA ASN A 352 7.53 17.98 -16.35
C ASN A 352 8.43 17.00 -15.60
N ARG A 353 9.76 17.12 -15.74
CA ARG A 353 10.72 16.18 -15.14
C ARG A 353 10.87 16.32 -13.61
N THR A 354 10.47 17.44 -13.05
CA THR A 354 10.71 17.77 -11.63
C THR A 354 9.52 17.54 -10.73
N ALA A 355 8.30 17.48 -11.29
CA ALA A 355 7.08 17.16 -10.55
C ALA A 355 7.03 15.65 -10.32
N LEU A 356 7.58 15.22 -9.21
CA LEU A 356 7.65 13.83 -8.78
C LEU A 356 7.03 13.71 -7.40
N TYR A 357 5.95 12.96 -7.30
CA TYR A 357 5.20 12.73 -6.06
C TYR A 357 5.11 11.23 -5.77
N PRO A 358 5.25 10.82 -4.50
CA PRO A 358 5.01 9.43 -4.13
C PRO A 358 3.52 9.17 -4.05
N PRO A 359 3.06 7.95 -4.32
CA PRO A 359 1.70 7.54 -3.96
C PRO A 359 1.49 7.64 -2.44
N HIS A 360 0.24 7.75 -2.01
CA HIS A 360 -0.13 7.80 -0.58
C HIS A 360 -1.08 6.65 -0.20
N LYS A 361 -1.44 6.56 1.08
CA LYS A 361 -2.33 5.50 1.61
C LYS A 361 -1.87 4.09 1.20
N TRP A 362 -0.62 3.80 1.50
CA TRP A 362 -0.05 2.49 1.25
C TRP A 362 -0.67 1.44 2.18
N GLU A 363 -1.06 0.32 1.61
CA GLU A 363 -1.58 -0.84 2.33
C GLU A 363 -0.93 -2.10 1.79
N ILE A 364 -0.53 -2.99 2.68
CA ILE A 364 0.01 -4.31 2.35
C ILE A 364 -0.74 -5.37 3.14
N SER A 365 -1.09 -6.46 2.49
CA SER A 365 -1.79 -7.60 3.09
C SER A 365 -1.26 -8.90 2.51
N GLY A 366 -1.56 -10.02 3.15
CA GLY A 366 -1.22 -11.36 2.68
C GLY A 366 -2.22 -12.39 3.23
N VAL A 367 -2.20 -13.61 2.71
CA VAL A 367 -3.18 -14.67 3.04
C VAL A 367 -3.02 -15.19 4.46
N LEU A 368 -1.78 -15.32 4.94
CA LEU A 368 -1.44 -15.94 6.25
C LEU A 368 -0.77 -14.96 7.20
N ASN A 369 -1.20 -13.69 7.29
CA ASN A 369 -0.28 -12.71 7.86
C ASN A 369 -0.91 -11.75 8.84
N PRO A 370 -0.07 -11.20 9.74
CA PRO A 370 -0.47 -10.09 10.57
C PRO A 370 -0.88 -8.90 9.70
N HIS A 371 -1.82 -8.11 10.20
CA HIS A 371 -2.19 -6.87 9.57
C HIS A 371 -1.09 -5.83 9.78
N TYR A 372 -0.70 -5.15 8.71
CA TYR A 372 0.22 -4.03 8.77
C TYR A 372 -0.54 -2.70 8.71
N ILE A 373 -0.11 -1.75 9.51
CA ILE A 373 -0.52 -0.35 9.36
C ILE A 373 0.69 0.42 8.83
N CYS A 374 0.53 1.01 7.66
CA CYS A 374 1.56 1.78 6.99
C CYS A 374 1.40 3.28 7.26
N GLY A 375 2.50 3.95 7.52
CA GLY A 375 2.57 5.41 7.67
C GLY A 375 2.52 6.14 6.32
N ALA A 376 2.57 7.47 6.37
CA ALA A 376 2.68 8.30 5.17
C ALA A 376 4.10 8.17 4.56
N PRO A 377 4.25 8.33 3.23
CA PRO A 377 5.55 8.36 2.58
C PRO A 377 6.37 9.56 3.05
N VAL A 378 7.60 9.31 3.45
CA VAL A 378 8.55 10.30 3.96
C VAL A 378 9.70 10.45 3.00
N ARG A 379 10.07 11.70 2.64
CA ARG A 379 11.21 11.98 1.77
C ARG A 379 12.51 11.64 2.49
N VAL A 380 13.30 10.75 1.88
CA VAL A 380 14.60 10.31 2.39
C VAL A 380 15.72 10.64 1.39
N SER A 381 16.97 10.48 1.82
CA SER A 381 18.10 10.61 0.90
C SER A 381 17.95 9.66 -0.28
N PRO A 382 18.31 10.08 -1.51
CA PRO A 382 18.27 9.23 -2.69
C PRO A 382 18.97 7.89 -2.46
N ALA A 383 18.32 6.81 -2.93
CA ALA A 383 18.89 5.48 -2.85
C ALA A 383 19.97 5.30 -3.92
N GLU A 384 21.00 4.52 -3.59
CA GLU A 384 22.11 4.15 -4.47
C GLU A 384 21.89 2.71 -4.94
N PHE A 385 22.08 2.46 -6.22
CA PHE A 385 21.94 1.15 -6.84
C PHE A 385 23.24 0.75 -7.51
N PRO A 386 23.73 -0.49 -7.28
CA PRO A 386 24.89 -0.99 -8.00
C PRO A 386 24.58 -1.10 -9.50
N ASP A 387 25.58 -0.81 -10.34
CA ASP A 387 25.44 -0.95 -11.78
C ASP A 387 25.15 -2.43 -12.14
N PRO A 388 24.13 -2.72 -12.94
CA PRO A 388 23.82 -4.08 -13.39
C PRO A 388 24.95 -4.78 -14.14
N SER A 389 25.88 -4.01 -14.73
CA SER A 389 27.07 -4.53 -15.43
C SER A 389 28.18 -5.03 -14.48
N GLY A 390 28.03 -4.84 -13.16
CA GLY A 390 29.04 -5.21 -12.17
C GLY A 390 30.25 -4.27 -12.12
N LEU A 391 30.20 -3.14 -12.82
CA LEU A 391 31.19 -2.07 -12.70
C LEU A 391 30.99 -1.34 -11.36
N THR A 392 32.04 -0.70 -10.87
CA THR A 392 32.03 0.06 -9.61
C THR A 392 31.22 1.37 -9.66
N SER A 393 30.52 1.63 -10.76
CA SER A 393 29.63 2.78 -10.88
C SER A 393 28.31 2.50 -10.16
N GLU A 394 27.84 3.47 -9.40
CA GLU A 394 26.55 3.45 -8.72
C GLU A 394 25.60 4.41 -9.42
N SER A 395 24.38 3.98 -9.66
CA SER A 395 23.32 4.87 -10.12
C SER A 395 22.52 5.37 -8.91
N ILE A 396 22.28 6.68 -8.86
CA ILE A 396 21.56 7.32 -7.76
C ILE A 396 20.14 7.63 -8.23
N ALA A 397 19.16 7.32 -7.39
CA ALA A 397 17.77 7.71 -7.65
C ALA A 397 17.62 9.24 -7.74
N LEU A 398 16.74 9.70 -8.60
CA LEU A 398 16.39 11.14 -8.67
C LEU A 398 15.62 11.58 -7.42
N ALA A 399 14.84 10.67 -6.84
CA ALA A 399 14.00 10.93 -5.70
C ALA A 399 13.69 9.63 -4.96
N SER A 400 13.69 9.65 -3.63
CA SER A 400 13.40 8.48 -2.79
C SER A 400 12.45 8.84 -1.65
N TRP A 401 11.47 7.97 -1.42
CA TRP A 401 10.58 8.00 -0.27
C TRP A 401 10.56 6.67 0.43
N GLN A 402 10.32 6.71 1.72
CA GLN A 402 10.16 5.52 2.55
C GLN A 402 8.80 5.53 3.22
N VAL A 403 8.14 4.38 3.23
CA VAL A 403 6.94 4.09 4.01
C VAL A 403 7.29 3.02 5.04
N VAL A 404 6.99 3.30 6.29
CA VAL A 404 7.22 2.37 7.40
C VAL A 404 5.89 1.72 7.76
N CYS A 405 5.87 0.40 7.79
CA CYS A 405 4.70 -0.39 8.15
C CYS A 405 5.01 -1.20 9.41
N ASN A 406 4.12 -1.12 10.41
CA ASN A 406 4.23 -1.89 11.63
C ASN A 406 3.08 -2.88 11.76
N MET A 407 3.38 -4.05 12.30
CA MET A 407 2.40 -5.10 12.53
C MET A 407 1.42 -4.69 13.63
N THR A 408 0.15 -4.98 13.39
CA THR A 408 -0.89 -4.86 14.41
C THR A 408 -1.53 -6.22 14.63
N ARG A 409 -1.65 -6.64 15.89
CA ARG A 409 -2.37 -7.86 16.25
C ARG A 409 -3.80 -7.48 16.63
N PRO A 410 -4.81 -7.85 15.83
CA PRO A 410 -6.21 -7.65 16.23
C PRO A 410 -6.52 -8.52 17.45
N LYS A 411 -7.12 -7.93 18.49
CA LYS A 411 -7.41 -8.57 19.77
C LYS A 411 -8.39 -9.77 19.72
N ALA A 412 -9.03 -10.02 18.59
CA ALA A 412 -10.14 -10.95 18.44
C ALA A 412 -9.97 -11.99 17.33
N ARG A 413 -8.75 -12.29 16.91
CA ARG A 413 -8.54 -13.30 15.86
C ARG A 413 -8.36 -14.68 16.47
N ALA A 414 -9.09 -15.67 15.95
CA ALA A 414 -8.86 -17.07 16.27
C ALA A 414 -7.45 -17.50 15.84
N ALA A 415 -6.75 -18.26 16.66
CA ALA A 415 -5.44 -18.80 16.33
C ALA A 415 -5.56 -19.81 15.17
N LYS A 416 -4.55 -19.85 14.28
CA LYS A 416 -4.48 -20.84 13.19
C LYS A 416 -3.64 -22.06 13.55
N CYS A 417 -2.99 -22.05 14.70
CA CYS A 417 -2.21 -23.15 15.22
C CYS A 417 -2.48 -23.39 16.70
N CYS A 418 -2.44 -24.67 17.10
CA CYS A 418 -2.66 -25.13 18.45
C CYS A 418 -1.44 -25.87 18.99
N VAL A 419 -1.08 -25.62 20.23
CA VAL A 419 -0.05 -26.37 20.94
C VAL A 419 -0.70 -27.31 21.94
N SER A 420 -0.19 -28.52 22.05
CA SER A 420 -0.53 -29.50 23.09
C SER A 420 0.69 -29.82 23.93
N TYR A 421 0.48 -30.03 25.23
CA TYR A 421 1.55 -30.35 26.17
C TYR A 421 1.44 -31.81 26.65
N SER A 422 2.57 -32.51 26.70
CA SER A 422 2.69 -33.83 27.28
C SER A 422 4.05 -34.02 27.95
N ALA A 423 4.19 -35.01 28.81
CA ALA A 423 5.42 -35.24 29.53
C ALA A 423 5.59 -36.74 29.84
N TYR A 424 6.85 -37.22 29.90
CA TYR A 424 7.19 -38.63 30.18
C TYR A 424 6.65 -39.14 31.54
N TYR A 425 6.31 -38.23 32.46
CA TYR A 425 5.77 -38.56 33.78
C TYR A 425 4.23 -38.45 33.86
N ASN A 426 3.55 -38.16 32.74
CA ASN A 426 2.11 -38.05 32.66
C ASN A 426 1.61 -38.72 31.37
N ASP A 427 0.62 -39.61 31.51
CA ASP A 427 0.08 -40.42 30.41
C ASP A 427 -0.99 -39.67 29.58
N SER A 428 -1.30 -38.43 29.95
CA SER A 428 -2.30 -37.63 29.27
C SER A 428 -1.67 -36.47 28.51
N VAL A 429 -2.28 -36.10 27.40
CA VAL A 429 -1.96 -34.91 26.61
C VAL A 429 -2.95 -33.82 26.95
N ILE A 430 -2.45 -32.63 27.24
CA ILE A 430 -3.25 -31.42 27.45
C ILE A 430 -3.32 -30.66 26.13
N PRO A 431 -4.49 -30.57 25.46
CA PRO A 431 -4.63 -29.80 24.23
C PRO A 431 -4.68 -28.28 24.52
N CYS A 432 -4.60 -27.48 23.48
CA CYS A 432 -4.81 -26.03 23.57
C CYS A 432 -6.21 -25.71 24.10
N SER A 433 -6.43 -24.46 24.48
CA SER A 433 -7.74 -23.98 24.90
C SER A 433 -8.81 -24.26 23.83
N THR A 434 -10.00 -24.60 24.27
CA THR A 434 -11.11 -24.94 23.38
C THR A 434 -11.53 -23.78 22.51
N CYS A 435 -11.96 -24.06 21.30
CA CYS A 435 -12.36 -23.07 20.30
C CYS A 435 -11.28 -22.03 19.93
N ALA A 436 -10.02 -22.31 20.24
CA ALA A 436 -8.90 -21.38 19.94
C ALA A 436 -8.79 -21.02 18.46
N CYS A 437 -9.13 -21.93 17.56
CA CYS A 437 -9.09 -21.77 16.11
C CYS A 437 -10.48 -21.49 15.49
N GLY A 438 -11.44 -21.19 16.32
CA GLY A 438 -12.84 -20.99 15.94
C GLY A 438 -13.65 -22.30 16.02
N CYS A 439 -14.96 -22.15 16.22
CA CYS A 439 -15.91 -23.25 16.10
C CYS A 439 -16.54 -23.23 14.71
N PRO A 440 -16.89 -24.41 14.12
CA PRO A 440 -17.79 -24.45 12.98
C PRO A 440 -19.09 -23.70 13.30
N GLU A 441 -19.70 -23.03 12.32
CA GLU A 441 -20.91 -22.20 12.52
C GLU A 441 -22.09 -22.97 13.16
N ASP A 442 -22.15 -24.29 12.97
CA ASP A 442 -23.19 -25.18 13.49
C ASP A 442 -22.82 -25.89 14.81
N ALA A 443 -21.69 -25.54 15.43
CA ALA A 443 -21.20 -26.28 16.59
C ALA A 443 -21.95 -25.94 17.88
N THR A 444 -22.54 -26.95 18.49
CA THR A 444 -23.15 -26.90 19.84
C THR A 444 -22.11 -27.08 20.95
N CYS A 445 -20.98 -26.37 20.88
CA CYS A 445 -19.91 -26.49 21.86
C CYS A 445 -19.94 -25.36 22.89
N ASP A 446 -19.31 -25.58 24.05
CA ASP A 446 -19.15 -24.57 25.08
C ASP A 446 -17.76 -23.94 24.96
N THR A 447 -17.73 -22.67 24.58
CA THR A 447 -16.50 -21.90 24.40
C THR A 447 -15.74 -21.65 25.71
N ASN A 448 -16.41 -21.77 26.85
CA ASN A 448 -15.85 -21.57 28.19
C ASN A 448 -15.49 -22.88 28.89
N ALA A 449 -15.77 -24.02 28.27
CA ALA A 449 -15.43 -25.31 28.84
C ALA A 449 -13.93 -25.56 28.78
N VAL A 450 -13.38 -26.09 29.86
CA VAL A 450 -11.98 -26.50 29.92
C VAL A 450 -11.73 -27.61 28.90
N ALA A 451 -10.59 -27.55 28.22
CA ALA A 451 -10.19 -28.57 27.26
C ALA A 451 -10.10 -29.97 27.92
N MET A 452 -10.67 -30.97 27.24
CA MET A 452 -10.64 -32.34 27.73
C MET A 452 -9.24 -32.95 27.50
N LEU A 453 -8.76 -33.68 28.49
CA LEU A 453 -7.50 -34.41 28.37
C LEU A 453 -7.60 -35.53 27.34
N LEU A 454 -6.54 -35.74 26.59
CA LEU A 454 -6.46 -36.68 25.48
C LEU A 454 -5.49 -37.85 25.81
N PRO A 455 -5.73 -39.04 25.31
CA PRO A 455 -4.66 -40.06 25.23
C PRO A 455 -3.67 -39.66 24.11
N PRO A 456 -2.39 -40.10 24.16
CA PRO A 456 -1.38 -39.74 23.14
C PRO A 456 -1.78 -40.10 21.71
N GLU A 457 -2.54 -41.15 21.52
CA GLU A 457 -3.02 -41.62 20.22
C GLU A 457 -4.00 -40.64 19.55
N ALA A 458 -4.63 -39.79 20.34
CA ALA A 458 -5.54 -38.78 19.82
C ALA A 458 -4.83 -37.66 19.00
N LEU A 459 -3.52 -37.49 19.15
CA LEU A 459 -2.72 -36.56 18.36
C LEU A 459 -2.64 -36.94 16.87
N LEU A 460 -2.86 -38.21 16.54
CA LEU A 460 -2.84 -38.72 15.17
C LEU A 460 -4.24 -38.88 14.55
N VAL A 461 -5.26 -38.40 15.23
CA VAL A 461 -6.66 -38.50 14.80
C VAL A 461 -7.18 -37.12 14.41
N PRO A 462 -7.98 -37.00 13.33
CA PRO A 462 -8.61 -35.73 12.94
C PRO A 462 -9.38 -35.07 14.11
N PHE A 463 -9.44 -33.79 14.12
CA PHE A 463 -9.99 -33.01 15.25
C PHE A 463 -11.41 -33.42 15.64
N GLU A 464 -12.28 -33.68 14.67
CA GLU A 464 -13.64 -34.14 14.85
C GLU A 464 -13.74 -35.46 15.65
N ASN A 465 -12.76 -36.34 15.51
CA ASN A 465 -12.70 -37.63 16.19
C ASN A 465 -12.00 -37.57 17.57
N ARG A 466 -11.32 -36.46 17.89
CA ARG A 466 -10.60 -36.31 19.18
C ARG A 466 -11.55 -36.29 20.37
N THR A 467 -12.72 -35.70 20.21
CA THR A 467 -13.74 -35.66 21.27
C THR A 467 -14.18 -37.05 21.70
N ILE A 468 -14.31 -37.98 20.75
CA ILE A 468 -14.64 -39.40 21.05
C ILE A 468 -13.50 -40.05 21.86
N LYS A 469 -12.25 -39.84 21.46
CA LYS A 469 -11.06 -40.31 22.18
C LYS A 469 -10.96 -39.70 23.58
N ALA A 470 -11.22 -38.41 23.72
CA ALA A 470 -11.23 -37.71 25.01
C ALA A 470 -12.27 -38.27 25.99
N ARG A 471 -13.50 -38.53 25.50
CA ARG A 471 -14.57 -39.13 26.31
C ARG A 471 -14.21 -40.57 26.75
N ALA A 472 -13.69 -41.38 25.83
CA ALA A 472 -13.24 -42.73 26.15
C ALA A 472 -12.10 -42.70 27.19
N TRP A 473 -11.17 -41.76 27.06
CA TRP A 473 -10.07 -41.57 28.00
C TRP A 473 -10.57 -41.17 29.39
N ALA A 474 -11.48 -40.20 29.46
CA ALA A 474 -12.10 -39.77 30.70
C ALA A 474 -12.84 -40.92 31.39
N HIS A 475 -13.54 -41.78 30.64
CA HIS A 475 -14.19 -42.97 31.18
C HIS A 475 -13.17 -43.98 31.75
N ILE A 476 -12.07 -44.27 31.04
CA ILE A 476 -11.00 -45.13 31.50
C ILE A 476 -10.35 -44.61 32.79
N LYS A 477 -10.18 -43.30 32.87
CA LYS A 477 -9.56 -42.62 34.02
C LYS A 477 -10.54 -42.28 35.14
N HIS A 478 -11.82 -42.58 34.99
CA HIS A 478 -12.90 -42.25 35.93
C HIS A 478 -13.00 -40.73 36.23
N TRP A 479 -12.74 -39.89 35.21
CA TRP A 479 -12.90 -38.45 35.34
C TRP A 479 -14.35 -38.01 35.06
N PRO A 480 -14.83 -36.94 35.72
CA PRO A 480 -16.16 -36.41 35.44
C PRO A 480 -16.20 -35.79 34.03
N LEU A 481 -17.26 -36.14 33.29
CA LEU A 481 -17.52 -35.57 31.98
C LEU A 481 -18.35 -34.27 32.10
N PRO A 482 -17.98 -33.20 31.42
CA PRO A 482 -18.78 -31.98 31.39
C PRO A 482 -20.13 -32.23 30.69
N ARG A 483 -21.18 -31.54 31.11
CA ARG A 483 -22.53 -31.62 30.49
C ARG A 483 -22.51 -31.20 29.03
N ARG A 484 -21.74 -30.15 28.70
CA ARG A 484 -21.47 -29.69 27.34
C ARG A 484 -19.99 -29.89 27.08
N VAL A 485 -19.68 -30.51 25.95
CA VAL A 485 -18.30 -30.78 25.55
C VAL A 485 -17.70 -29.49 25.04
N SER A 486 -16.44 -29.31 25.34
CA SER A 486 -15.64 -28.24 24.71
C SER A 486 -15.62 -28.40 23.19
N CYS A 487 -15.52 -27.31 22.48
CA CYS A 487 -15.23 -27.34 21.04
C CYS A 487 -13.92 -28.10 20.79
N GLY A 488 -13.87 -28.86 19.70
CA GLY A 488 -12.60 -29.38 19.21
C GLY A 488 -11.68 -28.25 18.76
N ASP A 489 -10.38 -28.46 18.92
CA ASP A 489 -9.36 -27.62 18.31
C ASP A 489 -9.36 -27.92 16.79
N ASN A 490 -9.84 -27.01 15.99
CA ASN A 490 -9.88 -27.15 14.52
C ASN A 490 -8.83 -26.24 13.85
N CYS A 491 -7.59 -26.32 14.35
CA CYS A 491 -6.48 -25.55 13.80
C CYS A 491 -5.80 -26.30 12.64
N GLY A 492 -5.47 -25.59 11.56
CA GLY A 492 -4.78 -26.18 10.41
C GLY A 492 -3.41 -26.78 10.76
N VAL A 493 -2.75 -26.23 11.79
CA VAL A 493 -1.48 -26.77 12.30
C VAL A 493 -1.61 -27.07 13.78
N SER A 494 -1.17 -28.26 14.19
CA SER A 494 -1.05 -28.63 15.60
C SER A 494 0.40 -29.00 15.94
N ILE A 495 0.83 -28.56 17.14
CA ILE A 495 2.20 -28.74 17.61
C ILE A 495 2.13 -29.45 18.95
N ASN A 496 2.81 -30.59 19.07
CA ASN A 496 2.96 -31.25 20.36
C ASN A 496 4.34 -30.97 20.95
N TRP A 497 4.35 -30.38 22.13
CA TRP A 497 5.54 -30.21 22.96
C TRP A 497 5.53 -31.30 24.04
N HIS A 498 6.43 -32.29 23.92
CA HIS A 498 6.54 -33.40 24.82
C HIS A 498 7.84 -33.32 25.62
N LEU A 499 7.78 -33.13 26.95
CA LEU A 499 8.95 -33.33 27.82
C LEU A 499 9.39 -34.77 27.76
N PHE A 500 10.54 -35.02 27.11
CA PHE A 500 10.97 -36.39 26.78
C PHE A 500 11.88 -37.03 27.86
N SER A 501 12.81 -36.22 28.42
CA SER A 501 13.72 -36.70 29.46
C SER A 501 14.14 -35.59 30.41
N ASP A 502 14.47 -36.00 31.64
CA ASP A 502 15.01 -35.13 32.69
C ASP A 502 16.14 -35.88 33.42
N TYR A 503 17.35 -35.32 33.37
CA TYR A 503 18.54 -35.94 33.94
C TYR A 503 19.38 -34.89 34.72
N LYS A 504 20.43 -35.35 35.43
CA LYS A 504 21.21 -34.49 36.33
C LYS A 504 21.74 -33.22 35.69
N ASN A 505 22.25 -33.30 34.45
CA ASN A 505 22.94 -32.22 33.78
C ASN A 505 22.07 -31.45 32.77
N GLY A 506 20.90 -31.99 32.43
CA GLY A 506 20.05 -31.41 31.39
C GLY A 506 18.67 -32.02 31.30
N TRP A 507 17.93 -31.61 30.28
CA TRP A 507 16.65 -32.17 29.94
C TRP A 507 16.40 -32.03 28.44
N THR A 508 15.45 -32.79 27.92
CA THR A 508 15.08 -32.72 26.49
C THR A 508 13.57 -32.65 26.32
N ALA A 509 13.15 -31.97 25.26
CA ALA A 509 11.77 -32.02 24.79
C ALA A 509 11.73 -32.47 23.32
N ARG A 510 10.67 -33.16 22.97
CA ARG A 510 10.36 -33.56 21.59
C ARG A 510 9.29 -32.61 21.05
N ILE A 511 9.56 -32.05 19.89
CA ILE A 511 8.66 -31.17 19.16
C ILE A 511 8.12 -31.95 17.97
N THR A 512 6.81 -32.04 17.85
CA THR A 512 6.16 -32.66 16.67
C THR A 512 5.18 -31.65 16.08
N ILE A 513 5.35 -31.34 14.80
CA ILE A 513 4.48 -30.42 14.06
C ILE A 513 3.63 -31.27 13.12
N PHE A 514 2.32 -31.08 13.14
CA PHE A 514 1.36 -31.75 12.28
C PHE A 514 0.68 -30.71 11.38
N ASN A 515 0.63 -30.99 10.07
CA ASN A 515 -0.11 -30.24 9.08
C ASN A 515 -1.41 -30.97 8.73
N TRP A 516 -2.54 -30.34 9.03
CA TRP A 516 -3.90 -30.80 8.75
C TRP A 516 -4.53 -30.08 7.57
N GLU A 517 -3.78 -29.13 6.93
CA GLU A 517 -4.21 -28.45 5.72
C GLU A 517 -3.95 -29.33 4.48
N ASP A 518 -4.64 -29.01 3.40
CA ASP A 518 -4.52 -29.68 2.10
C ASP A 518 -3.34 -29.17 1.25
N TYR A 519 -2.57 -28.19 1.76
CA TYR A 519 -1.41 -27.62 1.09
C TYR A 519 -0.12 -27.78 1.89
N THR A 520 1.02 -27.76 1.17
CA THR A 520 2.35 -27.83 1.76
C THR A 520 2.80 -26.49 2.30
N PHE A 521 3.21 -26.41 3.56
CA PHE A 521 3.95 -25.25 4.07
C PHE A 521 5.41 -25.35 3.62
N ARG A 522 5.79 -24.47 2.69
CA ARG A 522 7.18 -24.29 2.28
C ARG A 522 7.84 -23.24 3.15
N ASN A 523 9.14 -23.42 3.43
CA ASN A 523 9.91 -22.47 4.25
C ASN A 523 9.21 -22.12 5.57
N TRP A 524 8.72 -23.15 6.28
CA TRP A 524 8.10 -22.97 7.57
C TRP A 524 9.14 -22.63 8.64
N PHE A 525 8.72 -21.90 9.65
CA PHE A 525 9.49 -21.70 10.88
C PHE A 525 8.62 -21.79 12.12
N LEU A 526 9.28 -22.13 13.21
CA LEU A 526 8.72 -22.20 14.55
C LEU A 526 9.59 -21.40 15.50
N ALA A 527 9.02 -20.47 16.25
CA ALA A 527 9.71 -19.73 17.29
C ALA A 527 9.06 -20.02 18.63
N ILE A 528 9.86 -20.25 19.65
CA ILE A 528 9.40 -20.54 21.01
C ILE A 528 10.05 -19.58 22.00
N GLN A 529 9.26 -19.01 22.89
CA GLN A 529 9.74 -18.28 24.06
C GLN A 529 9.54 -19.14 25.31
N MET A 530 10.62 -19.31 26.05
CA MET A 530 10.60 -20.08 27.29
C MET A 530 10.38 -19.16 28.49
N LYS A 531 9.80 -19.69 29.56
CA LYS A 531 9.73 -18.99 30.85
C LYS A 531 11.11 -18.91 31.50
N LYS A 532 11.38 -17.86 32.29
CA LYS A 532 12.52 -17.78 33.24
C LYS A 532 13.92 -17.96 32.63
N ASN A 533 14.31 -17.20 31.61
CA ASN A 533 15.67 -17.27 31.04
C ASN A 533 16.17 -18.67 30.69
N ILE A 534 15.27 -19.63 30.46
CA ILE A 534 15.61 -21.03 30.15
C ILE A 534 16.40 -21.13 28.84
N VAL A 535 16.24 -20.16 27.97
CA VAL A 535 16.96 -20.02 26.70
C VAL A 535 18.49 -19.97 26.89
N THR A 536 18.99 -19.49 28.05
CA THR A 536 20.42 -19.54 28.35
C THR A 536 20.95 -20.98 28.38
N GLY A 537 20.12 -21.93 28.77
CA GLY A 537 20.45 -23.37 28.80
C GLY A 537 20.29 -24.10 27.47
N TYR A 538 19.75 -23.48 26.45
CA TYR A 538 19.60 -24.10 25.13
C TYR A 538 20.94 -24.59 24.58
N GLU A 539 20.98 -25.86 24.15
CA GLU A 539 22.18 -26.50 23.63
C GLU A 539 22.08 -26.77 22.14
N ASN A 540 21.07 -27.51 21.70
CA ASN A 540 20.90 -27.93 20.31
C ASN A 540 19.48 -28.39 20.00
N VAL A 541 19.14 -28.40 18.70
CA VAL A 541 17.99 -29.08 18.13
C VAL A 541 18.48 -30.00 17.00
N TYR A 542 18.01 -31.25 16.96
CA TYR A 542 18.70 -32.30 16.18
C TYR A 542 18.25 -32.44 14.73
N SER A 543 16.95 -32.35 14.44
CA SER A 543 16.39 -32.55 13.10
C SER A 543 15.86 -31.27 12.49
N PHE A 544 16.06 -30.15 13.16
CA PHE A 544 15.77 -28.79 12.67
C PHE A 544 17.03 -27.96 12.75
N ASN A 545 17.05 -26.84 12.06
CA ASN A 545 18.04 -25.80 12.25
C ASN A 545 17.52 -24.80 13.29
N GLY A 546 18.20 -24.67 14.43
CA GLY A 546 17.75 -23.85 15.55
C GLY A 546 18.78 -22.80 15.97
N THR A 547 18.35 -21.57 16.16
CA THR A 547 19.19 -20.45 16.61
C THR A 547 18.49 -19.65 17.71
N LYS A 548 19.29 -19.05 18.63
CA LYS A 548 18.76 -18.07 19.57
C LYS A 548 18.67 -16.71 18.87
N LEU A 549 17.58 -15.99 19.08
CA LEU A 549 17.51 -14.61 18.63
C LEU A 549 18.46 -13.73 19.46
N ASN A 550 19.05 -12.74 18.79
CA ASN A 550 20.02 -11.86 19.41
C ASN A 550 19.34 -10.75 20.20
N ASN A 551 19.53 -10.71 21.51
CA ASN A 551 18.98 -9.70 22.42
C ASN A 551 19.43 -8.27 22.12
N THR A 552 20.59 -8.09 21.47
CA THR A 552 21.08 -6.75 21.12
C THR A 552 20.37 -6.19 19.89
N VAL A 553 19.91 -7.06 19.01
CA VAL A 553 19.17 -6.69 17.79
C VAL A 553 17.66 -6.62 18.03
N TRP A 554 17.14 -7.59 18.83
CA TRP A 554 15.72 -7.69 19.17
C TRP A 554 15.54 -7.87 20.68
N PRO A 555 15.56 -6.78 21.47
CA PRO A 555 15.54 -6.86 22.94
C PRO A 555 14.29 -7.59 23.48
N ASP A 556 13.13 -7.36 22.87
CA ASP A 556 11.86 -7.95 23.30
C ASP A 556 11.72 -9.44 22.95
N LEU A 557 12.59 -9.97 22.09
CA LEU A 557 12.58 -11.35 21.60
C LEU A 557 13.80 -12.17 22.06
N GLY A 558 14.58 -11.66 22.98
CA GLY A 558 15.85 -12.27 23.38
C GLY A 558 15.75 -13.65 24.05
N ASP A 559 14.59 -14.00 24.58
CA ASP A 559 14.31 -15.30 25.15
C ASP A 559 13.65 -16.28 24.14
N THR A 560 13.86 -16.02 22.83
CA THR A 560 13.25 -16.78 21.74
C THR A 560 14.28 -17.71 21.09
N ILE A 561 13.89 -18.96 20.88
CA ILE A 561 14.59 -19.94 20.03
C ILE A 561 13.82 -20.03 18.71
N PHE A 562 14.49 -19.66 17.62
CA PHE A 562 13.99 -19.77 16.26
C PHE A 562 14.40 -21.09 15.65
N MET A 563 13.47 -21.82 15.04
CA MET A 563 13.70 -23.11 14.41
C MET A 563 13.06 -23.17 13.03
N GLN A 564 13.73 -23.84 12.11
CA GLN A 564 13.24 -24.11 10.76
C GLN A 564 13.68 -25.50 10.30
N GLY A 565 13.09 -26.03 9.24
CA GLY A 565 13.54 -27.28 8.64
C GLY A 565 14.97 -27.20 8.14
N LEU A 566 15.62 -28.33 7.98
CA LEU A 566 16.97 -28.41 7.41
C LEU A 566 16.96 -27.94 5.93
N PRO A 567 18.07 -27.40 5.41
CA PRO A 567 18.17 -27.01 4.00
C PRO A 567 17.74 -28.15 3.07
N GLY A 568 16.86 -27.84 2.11
CA GLY A 568 16.27 -28.80 1.18
C GLY A 568 15.13 -29.66 1.77
N LEU A 569 14.90 -29.62 3.09
CA LEU A 569 13.83 -30.35 3.79
C LEU A 569 12.87 -29.41 4.55
N ASN A 570 12.95 -28.10 4.28
CA ASN A 570 12.11 -27.11 4.95
C ASN A 570 10.72 -27.00 4.29
N TYR A 571 10.00 -28.12 4.28
CA TYR A 571 8.61 -28.20 3.82
C TYR A 571 7.83 -29.19 4.71
N LEU A 572 6.60 -28.83 5.04
CA LEU A 572 5.69 -29.66 5.81
C LEU A 572 4.57 -30.12 4.87
N MET A 573 4.55 -31.40 4.55
CA MET A 573 3.61 -32.00 3.60
C MET A 573 2.16 -31.81 4.05
N PRO A 574 1.19 -31.81 3.12
CA PRO A 574 -0.23 -31.72 3.45
C PRO A 574 -0.74 -33.00 4.12
N GLU A 575 -1.96 -32.92 4.64
CA GLU A 575 -2.73 -34.09 5.03
C GLU A 575 -3.04 -34.94 3.80
N VAL A 576 -2.94 -36.27 3.96
CA VAL A 576 -3.24 -37.23 2.89
C VAL A 576 -4.31 -38.22 3.34
N ASP A 577 -5.06 -38.75 2.40
CA ASP A 577 -6.03 -39.82 2.68
C ASP A 577 -5.37 -41.06 3.23
N GLY A 578 -6.08 -41.80 4.08
CA GLY A 578 -5.64 -43.09 4.59
C GLY A 578 -5.47 -44.10 3.47
N LYS A 579 -4.85 -45.26 3.79
CA LYS A 579 -4.60 -46.33 2.81
C LYS A 579 -5.88 -46.92 2.23
N THR A 580 -6.97 -46.86 2.97
CA THR A 580 -8.31 -47.29 2.54
C THR A 580 -9.32 -46.17 2.81
N LEU A 581 -10.48 -46.18 2.14
CA LEU A 581 -11.57 -45.19 2.36
C LEU A 581 -12.10 -45.17 3.80
N SER A 582 -11.87 -46.24 4.58
CA SER A 582 -12.26 -46.35 6.00
C SER A 582 -11.19 -45.86 6.96
N ASP A 583 -9.96 -45.64 6.48
CA ASP A 583 -8.86 -45.18 7.33
C ASP A 583 -8.95 -43.67 7.54
N PRO A 584 -8.63 -43.17 8.73
CA PRO A 584 -8.59 -41.72 8.96
C PRO A 584 -7.49 -41.08 8.12
N ARG A 585 -7.69 -39.80 7.74
CA ARG A 585 -6.68 -38.99 7.09
C ARG A 585 -5.43 -38.90 7.97
N VAL A 586 -4.27 -38.81 7.34
CA VAL A 586 -2.98 -38.78 8.01
C VAL A 586 -2.35 -37.39 7.79
N PRO A 587 -2.09 -36.62 8.87
CA PRO A 587 -1.46 -35.33 8.75
C PRO A 587 0.00 -35.45 8.33
N GLY A 588 0.46 -34.48 7.54
CA GLY A 588 1.89 -34.31 7.32
C GLY A 588 2.60 -34.03 8.64
N LYS A 589 3.81 -34.57 8.82
CA LYS A 589 4.49 -34.54 10.12
C LYS A 589 5.98 -34.30 10.01
N GLN A 590 6.48 -33.38 10.84
CA GLN A 590 7.92 -33.25 11.11
C GLN A 590 8.17 -33.22 12.62
N GLN A 591 9.33 -33.77 13.02
CA GLN A 591 9.66 -33.95 14.42
C GLN A 591 11.13 -33.68 14.70
N SER A 592 11.41 -33.10 15.85
CA SER A 592 12.76 -32.88 16.34
C SER A 592 12.84 -33.04 17.87
N VAL A 593 14.05 -33.17 18.37
CA VAL A 593 14.35 -33.13 19.80
C VAL A 593 15.22 -31.92 20.09
N ILE A 594 14.84 -31.15 21.11
CA ILE A 594 15.59 -29.98 21.59
C ILE A 594 16.20 -30.30 22.95
N SER A 595 17.46 -29.92 23.18
CA SER A 595 18.20 -30.19 24.41
C SER A 595 18.61 -28.91 25.16
N PHE A 596 18.62 -29.01 26.49
CA PHE A 596 18.94 -27.93 27.41
C PHE A 596 19.87 -28.38 28.52
N LYS A 597 20.84 -27.52 28.92
CA LYS A 597 21.76 -27.74 30.06
C LYS A 597 21.24 -27.07 31.33
N LYS A 598 21.07 -27.81 32.40
CA LYS A 598 20.62 -27.30 33.70
C LYS A 598 21.65 -26.40 34.41
N LYS A 599 22.95 -26.61 34.12
CA LYS A 599 24.01 -25.78 34.71
C LYS A 599 23.80 -24.27 34.44
N LEU A 600 23.23 -23.94 33.30
CA LEU A 600 22.97 -22.55 32.89
C LEU A 600 21.60 -22.03 33.34
N THR A 601 20.78 -22.86 33.95
CA THR A 601 19.42 -22.54 34.41
C THR A 601 19.20 -23.04 35.84
N PRO A 602 19.87 -22.44 36.85
CA PRO A 602 19.76 -22.87 38.21
C PRO A 602 18.33 -22.73 38.74
N GLY A 603 17.88 -23.76 39.49
CA GLY A 603 16.53 -23.79 40.09
C GLY A 603 15.39 -24.21 39.17
N ILE A 604 15.68 -24.66 37.95
CA ILE A 604 14.66 -25.22 37.04
C ILE A 604 14.10 -26.54 37.58
N ASN A 605 12.76 -26.64 37.61
CA ASN A 605 12.05 -27.87 38.00
C ASN A 605 11.14 -28.33 36.86
N ILE A 606 11.64 -29.29 36.07
CA ILE A 606 10.92 -29.79 34.88
C ILE A 606 9.61 -30.49 35.28
N ARG A 607 9.59 -31.22 36.40
CA ARG A 607 8.38 -31.92 36.89
C ARG A 607 7.32 -30.96 37.44
N ALA A 608 7.70 -29.75 37.79
CA ALA A 608 6.78 -28.67 38.18
C ALA A 608 6.25 -27.85 36.99
N GLY A 609 6.66 -28.18 35.78
CA GLY A 609 6.17 -27.56 34.55
C GLY A 609 7.04 -26.44 33.97
N ASP A 610 8.28 -26.23 34.49
CA ASP A 610 9.17 -25.19 33.99
C ASP A 610 9.65 -25.41 32.54
N GLY A 611 9.61 -26.67 32.05
CA GLY A 611 10.08 -27.03 30.71
C GLY A 611 9.10 -26.74 29.55
N PHE A 612 7.96 -26.12 29.81
CA PHE A 612 7.00 -25.79 28.76
C PHE A 612 7.16 -24.33 28.28
N PRO A 613 6.99 -24.08 26.96
CA PRO A 613 7.08 -22.74 26.41
C PRO A 613 5.96 -21.81 26.92
N ALA A 614 6.25 -20.53 26.95
CA ALA A 614 5.29 -19.49 27.31
C ALA A 614 4.56 -18.92 26.08
N ILE A 615 5.26 -18.85 24.94
CA ILE A 615 4.73 -18.41 23.66
C ILE A 615 5.29 -19.34 22.58
N VAL A 616 4.46 -19.68 21.63
CA VAL A 616 4.83 -20.45 20.44
C VAL A 616 4.29 -19.71 19.22
N ILE A 617 5.15 -19.48 18.24
CA ILE A 617 4.81 -18.76 17.00
C ILE A 617 5.14 -19.70 15.83
N PHE A 618 4.15 -19.94 14.97
CA PHE A 618 4.32 -20.71 13.74
C PHE A 618 4.05 -19.81 12.53
N ASN A 619 5.02 -19.68 11.63
CA ASN A 619 4.93 -18.84 10.43
C ASN A 619 4.46 -17.41 10.70
N GLY A 620 4.87 -16.81 11.80
CA GLY A 620 4.52 -15.44 12.17
C GLY A 620 3.25 -15.29 13.01
N GLU A 621 2.47 -16.36 13.20
CA GLU A 621 1.25 -16.33 14.01
C GLU A 621 1.46 -16.99 15.37
N GLU A 622 0.93 -16.37 16.41
CA GLU A 622 0.96 -16.90 17.77
C GLU A 622 -0.06 -18.04 17.91
N CYS A 623 0.42 -19.19 18.35
CA CYS A 623 -0.40 -20.38 18.54
C CYS A 623 -1.14 -20.35 19.88
N ALA A 624 -2.33 -20.92 19.91
CA ALA A 624 -3.05 -21.17 21.15
C ALA A 624 -2.32 -22.19 22.02
N LEU A 625 -2.21 -21.90 23.31
CA LEU A 625 -1.52 -22.75 24.29
C LEU A 625 -2.52 -23.40 25.26
N PRO A 626 -2.15 -24.55 25.88
CA PRO A 626 -2.92 -25.11 26.98
C PRO A 626 -3.01 -24.17 28.18
N GLU A 627 -4.18 -24.14 28.82
CA GLU A 627 -4.42 -23.36 30.04
C GLU A 627 -3.73 -23.99 31.27
N THR A 628 -3.50 -25.27 31.23
CA THR A 628 -2.87 -26.05 32.32
C THR A 628 -1.58 -26.72 31.86
N LEU A 629 -0.71 -27.02 32.81
CA LEU A 629 0.55 -27.70 32.54
C LEU A 629 0.53 -29.14 33.16
N PRO A 630 1.12 -30.13 32.47
CA PRO A 630 1.36 -31.42 33.07
C PRO A 630 2.35 -31.28 34.24
N THR A 631 2.01 -31.78 35.42
CA THR A 631 2.89 -31.85 36.58
C THR A 631 2.91 -33.27 37.14
N ALA A 632 3.95 -33.64 37.90
CA ALA A 632 4.06 -34.97 38.48
C ALA A 632 3.01 -35.26 39.58
N SER A 633 2.42 -34.22 40.16
CA SER A 633 1.38 -34.29 41.21
C SER A 633 -0.03 -33.93 40.75
N GLY A 634 -0.24 -33.81 39.42
CA GLY A 634 -1.49 -33.38 38.82
C GLY A 634 -1.30 -32.20 37.87
N TYR A 635 -2.32 -31.35 37.71
CA TYR A 635 -2.31 -30.21 36.79
C TYR A 635 -2.18 -28.88 37.54
N ARG A 636 -1.37 -27.97 36.99
CA ARG A 636 -1.19 -26.63 37.52
C ARG A 636 -1.64 -25.62 36.48
N ALA A 637 -2.42 -24.62 36.87
CA ALA A 637 -2.82 -23.51 35.98
C ALA A 637 -1.59 -22.79 35.42
N SER A 638 -1.54 -22.56 34.12
CA SER A 638 -0.40 -21.97 33.41
C SER A 638 -0.34 -20.43 33.51
N SER A 639 -1.42 -19.77 33.95
CA SER A 639 -1.54 -18.31 33.92
C SER A 639 -1.45 -17.68 35.31
N PRO A 640 -0.62 -16.63 35.49
CA PRO A 640 -0.60 -15.81 36.73
C PRO A 640 -1.85 -14.92 36.90
N VAL A 641 -2.68 -14.79 35.87
CA VAL A 641 -3.86 -13.88 35.87
C VAL A 641 -4.91 -14.34 36.88
N ILE A 642 -5.07 -15.65 37.12
CA ILE A 642 -6.06 -16.18 38.08
C ILE A 642 -5.69 -15.81 39.50
N VAL A 643 -4.41 -15.84 39.85
CA VAL A 643 -3.94 -15.49 41.22
C VAL A 643 -4.14 -14.00 41.47
N LEU A 644 -3.91 -13.15 40.48
CA LEU A 644 -4.10 -11.70 40.61
C LEU A 644 -5.57 -11.34 40.79
N ASN A 645 -6.48 -11.99 40.07
CA ASN A 645 -7.93 -11.78 40.25
C ASN A 645 -8.44 -12.27 41.60
N LEU A 646 -7.90 -13.35 42.13
CA LEU A 646 -8.27 -13.87 43.46
C LEU A 646 -7.76 -12.90 44.56
N VAL A 647 -6.55 -12.38 44.45
CA VAL A 647 -5.98 -11.40 45.38
C VAL A 647 -6.74 -10.08 45.32
N LEU A 648 -7.11 -9.60 44.11
CA LEU A 648 -7.93 -8.39 43.95
C LEU A 648 -9.34 -8.57 44.54
N SER A 649 -9.97 -9.72 44.33
CA SER A 649 -11.32 -9.97 44.89
C SER A 649 -11.31 -10.06 46.41
N VAL A 650 -10.28 -10.67 47.01
CA VAL A 650 -10.10 -10.71 48.48
C VAL A 650 -9.82 -9.31 49.03
N ALA A 651 -9.00 -8.50 48.33
CA ALA A 651 -8.72 -7.13 48.75
C ALA A 651 -9.98 -6.23 48.70
N VAL A 652 -10.81 -6.39 47.66
CA VAL A 652 -12.10 -5.66 47.54
C VAL A 652 -13.07 -6.07 48.66
N VAL A 653 -13.15 -7.36 49.00
CA VAL A 653 -14.00 -7.83 50.09
C VAL A 653 -13.53 -7.29 51.42
N ILE A 654 -12.25 -7.27 51.71
CA ILE A 654 -11.65 -6.69 52.93
C ILE A 654 -11.93 -5.18 53.01
N LEU A 655 -11.83 -4.45 51.88
CA LEU A 655 -12.14 -3.02 51.82
C LEU A 655 -13.62 -2.75 52.06
N LEU A 656 -14.50 -3.56 51.53
CA LEU A 656 -15.96 -3.46 51.75
C LEU A 656 -16.36 -3.76 53.21
N ILE A 657 -15.69 -4.74 53.87
CA ILE A 657 -15.90 -5.03 55.28
C ILE A 657 -15.44 -3.86 56.16
N ASN A 658 -14.31 -3.23 55.84
CA ASN A 658 -13.81 -2.07 56.61
C ASN A 658 -14.68 -0.81 56.41
N VAL A 659 -15.31 -0.64 55.25
CA VAL A 659 -16.27 0.48 55.00
C VAL A 659 -17.60 0.25 55.70
N LEU A 660 -18.01 -1.01 55.92
CA LEU A 660 -19.25 -1.36 56.64
C LEU A 660 -19.09 -1.34 58.19
N MET A 661 -17.84 -1.26 58.69
CA MET A 661 -17.55 -1.23 60.12
C MET A 661 -17.23 0.19 60.65
N ILE A 662 -17.25 1.22 59.77
CA ILE A 662 -17.23 2.65 60.10
C ILE A 662 -18.62 3.24 59.90
#